data_5018402e3820c8722a3b425384843356
#
_entry.id   5018402e3820c8722a3b425384843356
#
_cell.length_a   1.000
_cell.length_b   1.000
_cell.length_c   1.000
_cell.angle_alpha   90.00
_cell.angle_beta   90.00
_cell.angle_gamma   90.00
#
_symmetry.space_group_name_H-M   'P 1'
#
loop_
_entity.id
_entity.type
_entity.pdbx_description
1 polymer ?
#
loop_
_entity_poly.entity_id
_entity_poly.type
_entity_poly.pdbx_seq_one_letter_code
_entity_poly.pdbx_strand_id
1 'polypeptide(L)'
;MFSLLAMLGLAGRASALNYVYDTNQDFWAVNDAAIPGLDTGSIQSTATKSLQGYGGIRMQVDGAAKTPVLNGVMLRGFGDTFDGVNSFSSHHAVALGGVAVTRSLTINQEKNYARFFDTFTNESRSALSVDIDFGGQLGYDQGSHQSEVFTTSSGDATATTADSWVEVDTPSVVGNLASPSAQGPSAAVLGSVPFTQTSDFLVDPFNKPLQTTTDEANEYGYINHFTLQPGQTRSLVHYVVIGLSETAKTPAGGAAPAAGSQTTAVKTLAEELTATPDLSGLTTGQLCSIVNWTEASIKAFKPTYNPAECVNKVITNAPAPVVEQPEPTTNSPYNVVGKSITEELAAMKSGETTSAQITKAYLDRIAAYNDGPLGFHALISVNPHALEEARRDDELRAAGDTAPLLGIPIAAKDIYDTTEMPTTGGSLVFENYVPEKNSFIVQQLINAGAIIIGKANLSEFANSGFYSASAYGQVWNAFDPSKASIGSSGGSAVAVATNMAAAALGTQTGDSLWGPSSAASLVALRGTDGLTTCQGVMPLTYIQDFCGVITRTTEDQALVLNTIAQHDPGEYTQELEGAGWEGKRPTDWSSYLKTDALEGKTIGWEDEAWTSPWGDEATINAMKSEFKYLEAAGAKVIHIANPPTPPVKANFNIKGDTGFEGWLKWIQDHPNSPYKSPPEITNSQLRIPQLRSASTTYTGEGAMSEASIKGFVEYRQAYQRQLAGWMTEQGVDAVVFPGEASTIHLNDSNESSFARETPTGARIDPQASNAGVPTAIFPAGVSPVGQPDNLQLEGPAFSDPELLGMAYAFENVAHGHQETKVAPALKYVEDGVVTPPAGLTTSPESSTTPPAGSASSTDAGSTSSSTSTPSTGTPATTSEKATAHLVGAIKLTGGKLVATVACTGTTGSCDVILEVTAGKSTMEVPLTIAAGKKKKIKIKPTKPLAKSMKAHPKAKLSVRLVAPEGKAKKVKVS
;
A
#
# COMPACT_ATOMS: atom_id res chain seq x y z
N MET A 1 -26.88 7.39 43.62
CA MET A 1 -27.19 7.74 42.24
C MET A 1 -25.93 8.34 41.60
N PHE A 2 -24.82 7.64 41.75
CA PHE A 2 -23.50 7.96 41.19
C PHE A 2 -22.78 6.61 41.01
N SER A 3 -23.08 5.89 39.94
CA SER A 3 -22.33 4.67 39.60
C SER A 3 -22.88 4.01 38.33
N LEU A 4 -23.11 4.76 37.25
CA LEU A 4 -23.56 4.19 35.97
C LEU A 4 -23.10 5.02 34.75
N LEU A 5 -21.98 5.78 34.87
CA LEU A 5 -21.44 6.58 33.74
C LEU A 5 -19.95 6.30 33.48
N ALA A 6 -19.43 5.15 33.89
CA ALA A 6 -18.00 4.80 33.73
C ALA A 6 -17.79 3.46 32.99
N MET A 7 -18.72 3.05 32.11
CA MET A 7 -18.57 1.85 31.28
C MET A 7 -18.95 2.08 29.79
N LEU A 8 -18.75 3.28 29.30
CA LEU A 8 -18.90 3.60 27.85
C LEU A 8 -17.64 4.32 27.37
N GLY A 9 -16.48 3.65 27.44
CA GLY A 9 -15.24 4.31 27.06
C GLY A 9 -14.03 3.40 26.91
N LEU A 10 -14.21 2.11 26.76
CA LEU A 10 -13.14 1.18 26.38
C LEU A 10 -13.70 0.20 25.33
N ALA A 11 -14.18 0.73 24.21
CA ALA A 11 -14.06 0.00 22.97
C ALA A 11 -12.56 -0.01 22.67
N GLY A 12 -11.91 -1.14 22.85
CA GLY A 12 -10.49 -1.30 22.53
C GLY A 12 -10.27 -0.81 21.12
N ARG A 13 -9.39 0.17 20.95
CA ARG A 13 -8.98 0.62 19.61
C ARG A 13 -8.42 -0.60 18.90
N ALA A 14 -9.00 -0.98 17.79
CA ALA A 14 -8.51 -2.06 16.96
C ALA A 14 -7.11 -1.70 16.47
N SER A 15 -6.11 -2.42 16.93
CA SER A 15 -4.77 -2.35 16.39
C SER A 15 -4.75 -3.18 15.09
N ALA A 16 -4.17 -2.66 14.02
CA ALA A 16 -4.01 -3.41 12.78
C ALA A 16 -2.94 -4.52 12.88
N LEU A 17 -2.19 -4.52 13.97
CA LEU A 17 -1.17 -5.52 14.31
C LEU A 17 -1.20 -5.74 15.80
N ASN A 18 -1.38 -6.98 16.23
CA ASN A 18 -1.11 -7.36 17.60
C ASN A 18 0.31 -7.93 17.76
N TYR A 19 0.91 -7.63 18.90
CA TYR A 19 2.27 -8.02 19.22
C TYR A 19 2.27 -9.03 20.37
N VAL A 20 2.79 -10.21 20.11
CA VAL A 20 3.03 -11.23 21.14
C VAL A 20 4.53 -11.22 21.45
N TYR A 21 4.90 -11.15 22.72
CA TYR A 21 6.30 -11.15 23.15
C TYR A 21 6.69 -12.52 23.69
N ASP A 22 7.82 -13.05 23.25
CA ASP A 22 8.42 -14.25 23.83
C ASP A 22 9.25 -13.96 25.09
N THR A 23 9.83 -14.99 25.66
CA THR A 23 10.65 -14.88 26.86
C THR A 23 11.94 -14.09 26.68
N ASN A 24 12.40 -13.89 25.42
CA ASN A 24 13.55 -13.08 25.08
C ASN A 24 13.18 -11.63 24.79
N GLN A 25 11.91 -11.28 24.95
CA GLN A 25 11.34 -9.99 24.55
C GLN A 25 11.42 -9.75 23.04
N ASP A 26 11.57 -10.79 22.23
CA ASP A 26 11.30 -10.69 20.81
C ASP A 26 9.78 -10.57 20.59
N PHE A 27 9.37 -9.69 19.70
CA PHE A 27 7.96 -9.56 19.36
C PHE A 27 7.64 -10.33 18.08
N TRP A 28 6.41 -10.83 18.03
CA TRP A 28 5.80 -11.40 16.85
C TRP A 28 4.65 -10.48 16.44
N ALA A 29 4.82 -9.76 15.34
CA ALA A 29 3.77 -8.88 14.84
C ALA A 29 2.84 -9.66 13.91
N VAL A 30 1.60 -9.89 14.35
CA VAL A 30 0.60 -10.65 13.59
C VAL A 30 -0.32 -9.69 12.83
N ASN A 31 -0.52 -9.97 11.55
CA ASN A 31 -1.48 -9.23 10.72
C ASN A 31 -2.89 -9.76 10.98
N ASP A 32 -3.48 -9.25 12.04
CA ASP A 32 -4.83 -9.56 12.51
C ASP A 32 -5.73 -8.33 12.46
N ALA A 33 -5.58 -7.51 11.41
CA ALA A 33 -6.36 -6.29 11.25
C ALA A 33 -7.81 -6.54 11.63
N ALA A 34 -8.28 -5.87 12.67
CA ALA A 34 -9.61 -6.04 13.24
C ALA A 34 -10.77 -5.69 12.29
N ILE A 35 -10.43 -5.39 11.06
CA ILE A 35 -11.35 -5.01 10.01
C ILE A 35 -11.61 -6.24 9.15
N PRO A 36 -12.86 -6.74 9.10
CA PRO A 36 -13.21 -7.85 8.22
C PRO A 36 -12.80 -7.54 6.78
N GLY A 37 -12.00 -8.42 6.21
CA GLY A 37 -11.64 -8.38 4.81
C GLY A 37 -10.18 -8.06 4.47
N LEU A 38 -9.31 -7.74 5.43
CA LEU A 38 -7.93 -7.35 5.14
C LEU A 38 -6.86 -8.16 5.86
N ASP A 39 -7.15 -8.76 7.00
CA ASP A 39 -6.22 -9.57 7.76
C ASP A 39 -5.87 -10.89 7.05
N THR A 40 -4.62 -11.28 7.12
CA THR A 40 -4.11 -12.53 6.58
C THR A 40 -3.78 -13.57 7.66
N GLY A 41 -3.73 -13.14 8.92
CA GLY A 41 -3.24 -13.96 10.03
C GLY A 41 -1.79 -14.42 9.83
N SER A 42 -1.01 -13.71 8.99
CA SER A 42 0.43 -13.95 8.80
C SER A 42 1.26 -13.21 9.85
N ILE A 43 2.53 -13.59 9.97
CA ILE A 43 3.48 -12.87 10.83
C ILE A 43 4.21 -11.85 9.97
N GLN A 44 3.94 -10.57 10.19
CA GLN A 44 4.53 -9.50 9.40
C GLN A 44 6.03 -9.33 9.68
N SER A 45 6.43 -9.39 10.94
CA SER A 45 7.82 -9.21 11.34
C SER A 45 8.09 -9.68 12.77
N THR A 46 9.37 -9.80 13.11
CA THR A 46 9.87 -10.05 14.48
C THR A 46 10.91 -9.00 14.85
N ALA A 47 11.20 -8.83 16.16
CA ALA A 47 12.20 -7.85 16.60
C ALA A 47 13.61 -8.17 16.07
N THR A 48 13.90 -9.45 15.91
CA THR A 48 15.17 -9.94 15.36
C THR A 48 15.20 -9.96 13.83
N LYS A 49 14.11 -9.50 13.19
CA LYS A 49 13.98 -9.50 11.73
C LYS A 49 14.21 -10.88 11.10
N SER A 50 13.79 -11.92 11.80
CA SER A 50 13.89 -13.30 11.32
C SER A 50 12.80 -13.65 10.31
N LEU A 51 11.76 -12.83 10.21
CA LEU A 51 10.62 -13.00 9.30
C LEU A 51 10.20 -11.65 8.73
N GLN A 52 9.68 -11.70 7.51
CA GLN A 52 9.16 -10.53 6.81
C GLN A 52 7.94 -10.91 5.95
N GLY A 53 6.76 -11.07 6.60
CA GLY A 53 5.54 -11.49 5.94
C GLY A 53 5.46 -13.00 5.68
N TYR A 54 5.58 -13.83 6.74
CA TYR A 54 5.52 -15.28 6.61
C TYR A 54 4.21 -15.87 7.15
N GLY A 55 3.72 -16.94 6.50
CA GLY A 55 2.54 -17.70 6.89
C GLY A 55 1.29 -17.31 6.10
N GLY A 56 1.43 -16.66 4.95
CA GLY A 56 0.34 -16.40 4.02
C GLY A 56 -0.23 -17.70 3.41
N ILE A 57 -1.48 -17.64 2.94
CA ILE A 57 -2.12 -18.72 2.19
C ILE A 57 -2.53 -18.18 0.82
N ARG A 58 -2.14 -18.89 -0.24
CA ARG A 58 -2.71 -18.72 -1.57
C ARG A 58 -3.40 -20.01 -1.98
N MET A 59 -4.52 -19.93 -2.68
CA MET A 59 -5.30 -21.11 -3.02
C MET A 59 -5.75 -21.09 -4.48
N GLN A 60 -5.71 -22.25 -5.11
CA GLN A 60 -6.30 -22.49 -6.43
C GLN A 60 -7.29 -23.64 -6.33
N VAL A 61 -8.50 -23.46 -6.88
CA VAL A 61 -9.57 -24.46 -6.90
C VAL A 61 -9.88 -24.83 -8.34
N ASP A 62 -9.62 -26.09 -8.72
CA ASP A 62 -9.94 -26.60 -10.03
C ASP A 62 -11.45 -26.77 -10.22
N GLY A 63 -11.97 -26.33 -11.40
CA GLY A 63 -13.39 -26.45 -11.75
C GLY A 63 -14.29 -25.36 -11.17
N ALA A 64 -13.82 -24.50 -10.27
CA ALA A 64 -14.51 -23.27 -9.94
C ALA A 64 -14.60 -22.41 -11.19
N ALA A 65 -15.72 -21.72 -11.38
CA ALA A 65 -15.85 -20.72 -12.44
C ALA A 65 -14.68 -19.77 -12.31
N LYS A 66 -13.69 -19.91 -13.21
CA LYS A 66 -12.42 -19.18 -13.14
C LYS A 66 -12.74 -17.69 -13.28
N THR A 67 -12.94 -17.04 -12.18
CA THR A 67 -12.64 -15.63 -12.06
C THR A 67 -11.13 -15.56 -11.90
N PRO A 68 -10.35 -15.19 -12.93
CA PRO A 68 -8.88 -15.17 -12.87
C PRO A 68 -8.33 -14.31 -11.74
N VAL A 69 -9.16 -13.41 -11.23
CA VAL A 69 -8.84 -12.39 -10.22
C VAL A 69 -8.73 -12.98 -8.81
N LEU A 70 -9.20 -14.18 -8.51
CA LEU A 70 -9.19 -14.72 -7.15
C LEU A 70 -8.37 -15.99 -6.95
N ASN A 71 -8.10 -16.77 -8.01
CA ASN A 71 -7.22 -17.94 -7.92
C ASN A 71 -5.76 -17.51 -7.83
N GLY A 72 -5.08 -17.89 -6.76
CA GLY A 72 -3.67 -17.56 -6.51
C GLY A 72 -3.46 -16.24 -5.78
N VAL A 73 -4.50 -15.47 -5.48
CA VAL A 73 -4.41 -14.29 -4.61
C VAL A 73 -4.24 -14.75 -3.15
N MET A 74 -3.50 -13.99 -2.36
CA MET A 74 -3.38 -14.25 -0.92
C MET A 74 -4.76 -14.13 -0.26
N LEU A 75 -5.14 -15.12 0.54
CA LEU A 75 -6.41 -15.12 1.25
C LEU A 75 -6.37 -14.09 2.37
N ARG A 76 -7.41 -13.27 2.45
CA ARG A 76 -7.59 -12.18 3.39
C ARG A 76 -8.99 -12.17 3.95
N GLY A 77 -9.17 -11.55 5.12
CA GLY A 77 -10.49 -11.33 5.68
C GLY A 77 -10.95 -12.43 6.62
N PHE A 78 -10.04 -13.04 7.35
CA PHE A 78 -10.35 -14.02 8.39
C PHE A 78 -11.06 -13.39 9.59
N GLY A 79 -10.93 -12.08 9.80
CA GLY A 79 -11.41 -11.40 11.00
C GLY A 79 -10.75 -11.97 12.24
N ASP A 80 -9.43 -12.19 12.19
CA ASP A 80 -8.69 -12.86 13.25
C ASP A 80 -8.85 -12.14 14.59
N THR A 81 -9.22 -12.89 15.61
CA THR A 81 -9.44 -12.40 16.97
C THR A 81 -8.29 -12.85 17.85
N PHE A 82 -7.61 -11.91 18.49
CA PHE A 82 -6.57 -12.16 19.47
C PHE A 82 -7.19 -12.49 20.85
N ASP A 83 -6.71 -13.54 21.49
CA ASP A 83 -7.18 -13.98 22.82
C ASP A 83 -6.62 -13.13 23.97
N GLY A 84 -5.74 -12.18 23.68
CA GLY A 84 -5.05 -11.32 24.66
C GLY A 84 -3.81 -11.98 25.29
N VAL A 85 -3.39 -13.16 24.86
CA VAL A 85 -2.26 -13.91 25.39
C VAL A 85 -1.27 -14.29 24.27
N ASN A 86 -1.63 -15.22 23.39
CA ASN A 86 -0.72 -15.74 22.37
C ASN A 86 -1.42 -16.45 21.21
N SER A 87 -2.74 -16.38 21.11
CA SER A 87 -3.49 -17.13 20.09
C SER A 87 -4.46 -16.22 19.31
N PHE A 88 -4.55 -16.50 18.03
CA PHE A 88 -5.42 -15.81 17.08
C PHE A 88 -6.32 -16.85 16.42
N SER A 89 -7.55 -16.49 16.14
CA SER A 89 -8.50 -17.40 15.46
C SER A 89 -9.46 -16.63 14.58
N SER A 90 -9.74 -17.18 13.41
CA SER A 90 -10.68 -16.61 12.45
C SER A 90 -12.08 -16.44 13.07
N HIS A 91 -12.63 -15.24 12.94
CA HIS A 91 -14.04 -14.99 13.22
C HIS A 91 -14.93 -15.36 12.03
N HIS A 92 -14.38 -15.32 10.82
CA HIS A 92 -15.04 -15.68 9.57
C HIS A 92 -14.25 -16.73 8.81
N ALA A 93 -14.96 -17.52 7.96
CA ALA A 93 -14.30 -18.27 6.92
C ALA A 93 -14.12 -17.41 5.68
N VAL A 94 -12.93 -17.47 5.08
CA VAL A 94 -12.68 -16.88 3.77
C VAL A 94 -13.08 -17.89 2.71
N ALA A 95 -14.03 -17.55 1.84
CA ALA A 95 -14.53 -18.47 0.82
C ALA A 95 -13.93 -18.19 -0.56
N LEU A 96 -13.38 -19.22 -1.19
CA LEU A 96 -12.89 -19.16 -2.57
C LEU A 96 -13.30 -20.44 -3.32
N GLY A 97 -13.99 -20.28 -4.44
CA GLY A 97 -14.32 -21.38 -5.34
C GLY A 97 -15.18 -22.50 -4.72
N GLY A 98 -15.95 -22.21 -3.65
CA GLY A 98 -16.74 -23.18 -2.89
C GLY A 98 -15.99 -23.87 -1.76
N VAL A 99 -14.77 -23.42 -1.45
CA VAL A 99 -13.99 -23.87 -0.30
C VAL A 99 -13.98 -22.74 0.75
N ALA A 100 -14.43 -23.06 1.96
CA ALA A 100 -14.36 -22.17 3.11
C ALA A 100 -13.06 -22.45 3.89
N VAL A 101 -12.28 -21.40 4.16
CA VAL A 101 -10.99 -21.49 4.85
C VAL A 101 -11.07 -20.77 6.19
N THR A 102 -10.63 -21.41 7.26
CA THR A 102 -10.44 -20.78 8.58
C THR A 102 -9.02 -21.01 9.06
N ARG A 103 -8.52 -20.09 9.87
CA ARG A 103 -7.16 -20.08 10.40
C ARG A 103 -7.16 -20.02 11.93
N SER A 104 -6.20 -20.67 12.56
CA SER A 104 -5.78 -20.32 13.91
C SER A 104 -4.25 -20.30 13.97
N LEU A 105 -3.72 -19.30 14.66
CA LEU A 105 -2.31 -19.09 14.90
C LEU A 105 -2.07 -19.12 16.42
N THR A 106 -1.07 -19.85 16.88
CA THR A 106 -0.66 -19.87 18.29
C THR A 106 0.84 -19.70 18.37
N ILE A 107 1.31 -18.73 19.15
CA ILE A 107 2.72 -18.45 19.38
C ILE A 107 3.17 -19.10 20.67
N ASN A 108 4.15 -19.99 20.61
CA ASN A 108 4.79 -20.57 21.79
C ASN A 108 5.90 -19.62 22.27
N GLN A 109 5.57 -18.83 23.28
CA GLN A 109 6.44 -17.77 23.83
C GLN A 109 7.68 -18.33 24.55
N GLU A 110 7.67 -19.59 24.99
CA GLU A 110 8.80 -20.23 25.70
C GLU A 110 9.82 -20.83 24.73
N LYS A 111 9.35 -21.38 23.59
CA LYS A 111 10.17 -22.09 22.61
C LYS A 111 10.38 -21.35 21.31
N ASN A 112 9.87 -20.13 21.17
CA ASN A 112 10.06 -19.23 20.04
C ASN A 112 9.61 -19.83 18.69
N TYR A 113 8.40 -20.36 18.63
CA TYR A 113 7.79 -20.77 17.37
C TYR A 113 6.32 -20.37 17.30
N ALA A 114 5.83 -20.20 16.08
CA ALA A 114 4.40 -20.05 15.80
C ALA A 114 3.87 -21.30 15.11
N ARG A 115 2.66 -21.72 15.48
CA ARG A 115 1.91 -22.79 14.86
C ARG A 115 0.71 -22.23 14.10
N PHE A 116 0.65 -22.51 12.83
CA PHE A 116 -0.52 -22.28 11.98
C PHE A 116 -1.35 -23.57 11.90
N PHE A 117 -2.65 -23.44 12.06
CA PHE A 117 -3.62 -24.51 11.84
C PHE A 117 -4.72 -23.98 10.91
N ASP A 118 -4.67 -24.38 9.64
CA ASP A 118 -5.56 -23.92 8.60
C ASP A 118 -6.52 -25.02 8.19
N THR A 119 -7.82 -24.70 8.10
CA THR A 119 -8.84 -25.68 7.70
C THR A 119 -9.50 -25.28 6.39
N PHE A 120 -9.77 -26.28 5.55
CA PHE A 120 -10.36 -26.13 4.21
C PHE A 120 -11.58 -27.02 4.13
N THR A 121 -12.76 -26.43 3.99
CA THR A 121 -14.06 -27.14 3.97
C THR A 121 -14.74 -26.93 2.62
N ASN A 122 -15.09 -28.01 1.94
CA ASN A 122 -15.88 -27.95 0.70
C ASN A 122 -17.35 -27.72 1.01
N GLU A 123 -17.86 -26.54 0.75
CA GLU A 123 -19.27 -26.16 0.90
C GLU A 123 -20.09 -26.38 -0.38
N SER A 124 -19.44 -26.81 -1.46
CA SER A 124 -20.09 -27.10 -2.73
C SER A 124 -20.74 -28.49 -2.73
N ARG A 125 -21.51 -28.76 -3.78
CA ARG A 125 -22.19 -30.08 -3.99
C ARG A 125 -21.36 -31.07 -4.80
N SER A 126 -20.15 -30.68 -5.24
CA SER A 126 -19.25 -31.51 -6.03
C SER A 126 -17.89 -31.64 -5.36
N ALA A 127 -17.16 -32.69 -5.70
CA ALA A 127 -15.77 -32.81 -5.26
C ALA A 127 -14.93 -31.70 -5.91
N LEU A 128 -14.04 -31.07 -5.12
CA LEU A 128 -13.14 -30.00 -5.54
C LEU A 128 -11.70 -30.46 -5.40
N SER A 129 -10.89 -30.19 -6.38
CA SER A 129 -9.43 -30.32 -6.33
C SER A 129 -8.82 -28.98 -5.91
N VAL A 130 -7.98 -28.99 -4.91
CA VAL A 130 -7.46 -27.78 -4.28
C VAL A 130 -5.94 -27.85 -4.19
N ASP A 131 -5.29 -26.80 -4.69
CA ASP A 131 -3.87 -26.55 -4.47
C ASP A 131 -3.75 -25.41 -3.47
N ILE A 132 -3.04 -25.67 -2.39
CA ILE A 132 -2.80 -24.72 -1.31
C ILE A 132 -1.31 -24.41 -1.29
N ASP A 133 -0.94 -23.16 -1.54
CA ASP A 133 0.39 -22.64 -1.35
C ASP A 133 0.45 -21.90 -0.01
N PHE A 134 1.29 -22.40 0.89
CA PHE A 134 1.56 -21.80 2.19
C PHE A 134 2.98 -21.29 2.21
N GLY A 135 3.18 -20.05 2.63
CA GLY A 135 4.53 -19.48 2.62
C GLY A 135 4.63 -18.00 2.94
N GLY A 136 5.63 -17.40 2.38
CA GLY A 136 6.03 -16.02 2.56
C GLY A 136 7.55 -15.88 2.62
N GLN A 137 8.01 -14.76 3.15
CA GLN A 137 9.43 -14.45 3.23
C GLN A 137 10.03 -14.91 4.57
N LEU A 138 10.91 -15.92 4.53
CA LEU A 138 11.76 -16.32 5.64
C LEU A 138 13.02 -15.46 5.64
N GLY A 139 13.42 -15.00 6.84
CA GLY A 139 14.51 -14.04 6.94
C GLY A 139 14.09 -12.62 6.57
N TYR A 140 15.03 -11.78 6.28
CA TYR A 140 14.81 -10.37 6.00
C TYR A 140 15.81 -9.91 4.93
N ASP A 141 15.30 -9.41 3.82
CA ASP A 141 16.12 -8.84 2.76
C ASP A 141 16.33 -7.35 2.98
N GLN A 142 17.58 -6.93 2.96
CA GLN A 142 17.92 -5.52 2.98
C GLN A 142 19.13 -5.28 2.05
N GLY A 143 18.82 -4.81 0.86
CA GLY A 143 19.82 -4.45 -0.13
C GLY A 143 20.67 -5.64 -0.58
N SER A 144 21.99 -5.58 -0.35
CA SER A 144 22.92 -6.65 -0.69
C SER A 144 23.00 -7.79 0.33
N HIS A 145 22.13 -7.79 1.34
CA HIS A 145 22.13 -8.75 2.44
C HIS A 145 20.84 -9.55 2.38
N GLN A 146 20.89 -10.65 1.64
CA GLN A 146 19.76 -11.56 1.48
C GLN A 146 19.88 -12.74 2.41
N SER A 147 18.74 -13.24 2.87
CA SER A 147 18.70 -14.48 3.59
C SER A 147 18.83 -15.65 2.61
N GLU A 148 19.63 -16.65 2.96
CA GLU A 148 19.88 -17.83 2.15
C GLU A 148 19.51 -19.10 2.91
N VAL A 149 19.23 -20.20 2.19
CA VAL A 149 19.05 -21.52 2.82
C VAL A 149 20.35 -21.90 3.49
N PHE A 150 20.29 -22.02 4.81
CA PHE A 150 21.41 -22.46 5.62
C PHE A 150 21.52 -24.00 5.63
N THR A 151 20.39 -24.67 5.91
CA THR A 151 20.30 -26.13 5.89
C THR A 151 18.85 -26.59 5.78
N THR A 152 18.66 -27.82 5.34
CA THR A 152 17.33 -28.45 5.22
C THR A 152 17.28 -29.76 6.00
N SER A 153 16.11 -30.40 6.03
CA SER A 153 15.93 -31.71 6.67
C SER A 153 16.73 -32.83 6.02
N SER A 154 17.11 -32.67 4.76
CA SER A 154 18.01 -33.59 4.04
C SER A 154 19.49 -33.36 4.37
N GLY A 155 19.81 -32.23 5.06
CA GLY A 155 21.16 -31.87 5.47
C GLY A 155 21.98 -31.12 4.43
N ASP A 156 21.32 -30.62 3.39
CA ASP A 156 21.91 -29.76 2.38
C ASP A 156 21.32 -28.34 2.46
N ALA A 157 21.75 -27.46 1.55
CA ALA A 157 21.28 -26.09 1.45
C ALA A 157 20.36 -25.87 0.24
N THR A 158 19.59 -26.90 -0.15
CA THR A 158 18.68 -26.82 -1.29
C THR A 158 17.28 -27.25 -0.87
N ALA A 159 16.35 -26.32 -0.79
CA ALA A 159 14.96 -26.61 -0.47
C ALA A 159 14.27 -27.40 -1.57
N THR A 160 13.70 -28.54 -1.21
CA THR A 160 12.99 -29.45 -2.12
C THR A 160 11.64 -29.87 -1.56
N THR A 161 10.82 -30.50 -2.39
CA THR A 161 9.53 -31.06 -1.97
C THR A 161 9.66 -32.22 -0.98
N ALA A 162 10.84 -32.81 -0.82
CA ALA A 162 11.12 -33.92 0.11
C ALA A 162 11.50 -33.44 1.52
N ASP A 163 11.79 -32.11 1.67
CA ASP A 163 12.19 -31.58 2.94
C ASP A 163 11.01 -31.36 3.89
N SER A 164 11.21 -31.73 5.15
CA SER A 164 10.25 -31.55 6.23
C SER A 164 10.38 -30.20 6.92
N TRP A 165 11.56 -29.60 6.82
CA TRP A 165 11.85 -28.26 7.30
C TRP A 165 13.01 -27.64 6.51
N VAL A 166 13.03 -26.31 6.47
CA VAL A 166 14.07 -25.49 5.82
C VAL A 166 14.47 -24.39 6.78
N GLU A 167 15.75 -24.24 7.04
CA GLU A 167 16.33 -23.17 7.84
C GLU A 167 17.04 -22.17 6.95
N VAL A 168 16.75 -20.91 7.21
CA VAL A 168 17.27 -19.74 6.50
C VAL A 168 18.05 -18.88 7.49
N ASP A 169 19.18 -18.35 7.04
CA ASP A 169 19.97 -17.40 7.79
C ASP A 169 20.57 -16.35 6.85
N THR A 170 21.01 -15.24 7.42
CA THR A 170 21.70 -14.20 6.67
C THR A 170 23.18 -14.56 6.51
N PRO A 171 23.80 -14.39 5.33
CA PRO A 171 25.20 -14.77 5.07
C PRO A 171 26.25 -14.18 6.01
N SER A 172 25.90 -13.15 6.79
CA SER A 172 26.76 -12.60 7.84
C SER A 172 27.10 -13.60 8.94
N VAL A 173 26.25 -14.61 9.17
CA VAL A 173 26.48 -15.70 10.12
C VAL A 173 27.33 -16.80 9.49
N VAL A 174 27.25 -16.99 8.20
CA VAL A 174 28.04 -17.98 7.42
C VAL A 174 29.47 -17.47 7.12
N GLY A 175 29.84 -16.29 7.58
CA GLY A 175 31.24 -15.95 7.81
C GLY A 175 31.98 -15.28 6.68
N ASN A 176 31.41 -14.39 5.86
CA ASN A 176 32.26 -13.62 4.92
C ASN A 176 31.75 -12.26 4.45
N LEU A 177 30.77 -11.65 5.06
CA LEU A 177 30.30 -10.33 4.65
C LEU A 177 30.79 -9.23 5.60
N ALA A 178 31.20 -8.11 5.02
CA ALA A 178 31.85 -7.00 5.70
C ALA A 178 30.92 -6.15 6.60
N SER A 179 29.64 -6.55 6.76
CA SER A 179 28.71 -5.89 7.65
C SER A 179 27.76 -6.93 8.27
N PRO A 180 27.85 -7.18 9.57
CA PRO A 180 26.99 -8.14 10.26
C PRO A 180 25.54 -7.60 10.24
N SER A 181 24.61 -8.33 9.67
CA SER A 181 23.19 -8.01 9.83
C SER A 181 22.75 -8.36 11.25
N ALA A 182 21.87 -7.52 11.81
CA ALA A 182 21.30 -7.77 13.14
C ALA A 182 20.10 -8.74 13.08
N GLN A 183 20.07 -9.62 12.07
CA GLN A 183 18.95 -10.54 11.82
C GLN A 183 19.19 -11.88 12.53
N GLY A 184 18.10 -12.54 12.93
CA GLY A 184 18.14 -13.89 13.50
C GLY A 184 17.80 -14.97 12.47
N PRO A 185 18.26 -16.21 12.66
CA PRO A 185 17.88 -17.33 11.82
C PRO A 185 16.40 -17.69 11.97
N SER A 186 15.81 -18.29 10.95
CA SER A 186 14.44 -18.81 10.99
C SER A 186 14.33 -20.15 10.29
N ALA A 187 13.36 -20.97 10.71
CA ALA A 187 13.07 -22.21 10.02
C ALA A 187 11.55 -22.42 9.84
N ALA A 188 11.17 -22.81 8.64
CA ALA A 188 9.84 -23.31 8.34
C ALA A 188 9.77 -24.82 8.57
N VAL A 189 8.84 -25.30 9.41
CA VAL A 189 8.54 -26.71 9.62
C VAL A 189 7.22 -27.04 8.91
N LEU A 190 7.30 -27.88 7.92
CA LEU A 190 6.33 -27.99 6.83
C LEU A 190 5.39 -29.18 7.01
N GLY A 191 5.85 -30.23 7.69
CA GLY A 191 5.11 -31.47 7.88
C GLY A 191 5.97 -32.69 7.67
N SER A 192 5.36 -33.86 7.72
CA SER A 192 6.01 -35.16 7.50
C SER A 192 5.51 -35.88 6.24
N VAL A 193 4.69 -35.18 5.44
CA VAL A 193 4.21 -35.66 4.13
C VAL A 193 4.83 -34.78 3.05
N PRO A 194 5.42 -35.34 1.99
CA PRO A 194 6.03 -34.57 0.91
C PRO A 194 5.02 -33.64 0.21
N PHE A 195 5.50 -32.51 -0.27
CA PHE A 195 4.74 -31.54 -1.04
C PHE A 195 4.71 -31.91 -2.53
N THR A 196 3.78 -31.34 -3.25
CA THR A 196 3.67 -31.54 -4.70
C THR A 196 4.64 -30.65 -5.47
N GLN A 197 4.92 -29.46 -4.96
CA GLN A 197 5.80 -28.47 -5.59
C GLN A 197 6.30 -27.46 -4.55
N THR A 198 7.50 -26.91 -4.75
CA THR A 198 7.95 -25.65 -4.15
C THR A 198 7.62 -24.51 -5.11
N SER A 199 7.33 -23.35 -4.59
CA SER A 199 6.95 -22.17 -5.36
C SER A 199 7.69 -20.92 -4.89
N ASP A 200 7.75 -19.90 -5.75
CA ASP A 200 7.95 -18.53 -5.31
C ASP A 200 6.61 -18.01 -4.78
N PHE A 201 6.50 -17.85 -3.47
CA PHE A 201 5.23 -17.50 -2.83
C PHE A 201 4.72 -16.12 -3.27
N LEU A 202 5.60 -15.18 -3.58
CA LEU A 202 5.22 -13.80 -3.90
C LEU A 202 4.88 -13.62 -5.37
N VAL A 203 5.54 -14.35 -6.28
CA VAL A 203 5.41 -14.16 -7.72
C VAL A 203 4.91 -15.42 -8.43
N ASP A 204 3.69 -15.38 -8.96
CA ASP A 204 3.07 -16.47 -9.71
C ASP A 204 3.17 -17.85 -9.01
N PRO A 205 2.64 -17.95 -7.78
CA PRO A 205 2.94 -19.02 -6.82
C PRO A 205 2.67 -20.43 -7.32
N PHE A 206 1.76 -20.62 -8.28
CA PHE A 206 1.42 -21.95 -8.81
C PHE A 206 2.16 -22.32 -10.11
N ASN A 207 2.91 -21.40 -10.68
CA ASN A 207 3.57 -21.61 -11.96
C ASN A 207 5.07 -21.34 -11.91
N LYS A 208 5.56 -20.58 -10.93
CA LYS A 208 6.98 -20.24 -10.75
C LYS A 208 7.58 -21.09 -9.63
N PRO A 209 8.54 -22.00 -9.92
CA PRO A 209 9.26 -22.71 -8.88
C PRO A 209 10.17 -21.76 -8.11
N LEU A 210 10.39 -22.07 -6.83
CA LEU A 210 11.31 -21.34 -5.97
C LEU A 210 12.71 -21.26 -6.61
N GLN A 211 13.27 -20.05 -6.62
CA GLN A 211 14.64 -19.81 -7.08
C GLN A 211 15.59 -19.97 -5.88
N THR A 212 16.58 -20.86 -5.99
CA THR A 212 17.48 -21.18 -4.86
C THR A 212 18.79 -20.38 -4.87
N THR A 213 18.98 -19.49 -5.83
CA THR A 213 20.26 -18.80 -6.06
C THR A 213 20.13 -17.30 -6.42
N THR A 214 18.96 -16.74 -6.29
CA THR A 214 18.68 -15.32 -6.60
C THR A 214 18.15 -14.60 -5.37
N ASP A 215 17.89 -13.32 -5.52
CA ASP A 215 17.25 -12.45 -4.52
C ASP A 215 15.89 -12.96 -3.99
N GLU A 216 15.33 -13.97 -4.65
CA GLU A 216 14.05 -14.60 -4.33
C GLU A 216 14.22 -15.92 -3.54
N ALA A 217 15.44 -16.25 -3.15
CA ALA A 217 15.76 -17.56 -2.53
C ALA A 217 15.14 -17.77 -1.12
N ASN A 218 14.58 -16.75 -0.52
CA ASN A 218 13.90 -16.78 0.79
C ASN A 218 12.38 -16.55 0.72
N GLU A 219 11.82 -16.47 -0.49
CA GLU A 219 10.37 -16.27 -0.73
C GLU A 219 9.64 -17.62 -0.87
N TYR A 220 9.69 -18.41 0.18
CA TYR A 220 9.23 -19.80 0.15
C TYR A 220 7.74 -19.96 0.06
N GLY A 221 7.28 -20.79 -0.88
CA GLY A 221 5.96 -21.36 -0.94
C GLY A 221 6.01 -22.88 -1.08
N TYR A 222 5.07 -23.57 -0.41
CA TYR A 222 4.95 -25.02 -0.43
C TYR A 222 3.54 -25.43 -0.79
N ILE A 223 3.39 -26.13 -1.93
CA ILE A 223 2.10 -26.49 -2.48
C ILE A 223 1.66 -27.85 -1.96
N ASN A 224 0.53 -27.87 -1.27
CA ASN A 224 -0.21 -29.08 -0.88
C ASN A 224 -1.37 -29.26 -1.84
N HIS A 225 -1.47 -30.44 -2.44
CA HIS A 225 -2.59 -30.84 -3.29
C HIS A 225 -3.48 -31.87 -2.62
N PHE A 226 -4.79 -31.64 -2.56
CA PHE A 226 -5.75 -32.62 -2.10
C PHE A 226 -7.15 -32.41 -2.71
N THR A 227 -7.95 -33.49 -2.69
CA THR A 227 -9.36 -33.44 -3.11
C THR A 227 -10.26 -33.35 -1.89
N LEU A 228 -11.24 -32.45 -1.94
CA LEU A 228 -12.28 -32.29 -0.93
C LEU A 228 -13.61 -32.83 -1.47
N GLN A 229 -14.18 -33.84 -0.83
CA GLN A 229 -15.54 -34.29 -1.10
C GLN A 229 -16.55 -33.25 -0.57
N PRO A 230 -17.81 -33.21 -1.08
CA PRO A 230 -18.84 -32.32 -0.52
C PRO A 230 -18.96 -32.46 1.00
N GLY A 231 -18.87 -31.34 1.72
CA GLY A 231 -18.88 -31.27 3.18
C GLY A 231 -17.61 -31.78 3.87
N GLN A 232 -16.59 -32.16 3.14
CA GLN A 232 -15.32 -32.63 3.74
C GLN A 232 -14.45 -31.47 4.15
N THR A 233 -13.82 -31.61 5.35
CA THR A 233 -12.78 -30.71 5.84
C THR A 233 -11.42 -31.41 5.81
N ARG A 234 -10.39 -30.71 5.37
CA ARG A 234 -8.96 -31.06 5.49
C ARG A 234 -8.23 -29.93 6.16
N SER A 235 -7.15 -30.22 6.87
CA SER A 235 -6.37 -29.22 7.60
C SER A 235 -4.88 -29.38 7.34
N LEU A 236 -4.19 -28.25 7.37
CA LEU A 236 -2.74 -28.16 7.34
C LEU A 236 -2.23 -27.60 8.67
N VAL A 237 -1.11 -28.13 9.14
CA VAL A 237 -0.39 -27.62 10.31
C VAL A 237 1.02 -27.27 9.88
N HIS A 238 1.42 -26.02 10.09
CA HIS A 238 2.78 -25.55 9.81
C HIS A 238 3.34 -24.85 11.04
N TYR A 239 4.66 -24.82 11.14
CA TYR A 239 5.35 -24.07 12.18
C TYR A 239 6.39 -23.15 11.53
N VAL A 240 6.65 -22.03 12.19
CA VAL A 240 7.84 -21.22 11.92
C VAL A 240 8.58 -21.01 13.25
N VAL A 241 9.86 -21.29 13.24
CA VAL A 241 10.76 -21.15 14.39
C VAL A 241 11.65 -19.96 14.14
N ILE A 242 11.94 -19.15 15.16
CA ILE A 242 12.88 -18.05 15.07
C ILE A 242 13.98 -18.16 16.13
N GLY A 243 15.15 -17.63 15.79
CA GLY A 243 16.27 -17.45 16.67
C GLY A 243 16.63 -15.99 16.85
N LEU A 244 17.41 -15.70 17.88
CA LEU A 244 17.95 -14.35 18.13
C LEU A 244 19.11 -14.08 17.17
N SER A 245 19.37 -12.79 16.92
CA SER A 245 20.58 -12.37 16.19
C SER A 245 21.83 -12.76 16.98
N GLU A 246 22.80 -13.35 16.32
CA GLU A 246 24.10 -13.70 16.89
C GLU A 246 25.12 -12.55 16.83
N THR A 247 24.74 -11.44 16.21
CA THR A 247 25.63 -10.26 16.03
C THR A 247 25.13 -9.01 16.73
N ALA A 248 23.88 -9.00 17.18
CA ALA A 248 23.26 -7.86 17.85
C ALA A 248 22.88 -8.21 19.31
N LYS A 249 22.68 -7.18 20.12
CA LYS A 249 22.09 -7.34 21.45
C LYS A 249 20.71 -7.98 21.33
N THR A 250 20.37 -8.83 22.30
CA THR A 250 19.02 -9.39 22.38
C THR A 250 17.97 -8.28 22.55
N PRO A 251 16.71 -8.49 22.14
CA PRO A 251 15.63 -7.53 22.37
C PRO A 251 15.47 -7.14 23.86
N ALA A 252 15.78 -8.05 24.78
CA ALA A 252 15.82 -7.79 26.22
C ALA A 252 17.04 -6.96 26.68
N GLY A 253 17.93 -6.54 25.77
CA GLY A 253 19.11 -5.73 26.05
C GLY A 253 20.33 -6.53 26.50
N GLY A 254 20.28 -7.87 26.47
CA GLY A 254 21.40 -8.75 26.78
C GLY A 254 22.50 -8.74 25.70
N ALA A 255 23.63 -9.37 25.98
CA ALA A 255 24.69 -9.58 24.97
C ALA A 255 24.18 -10.46 23.82
N ALA A 256 24.78 -10.29 22.62
CA ALA A 256 24.55 -11.20 21.50
C ALA A 256 24.82 -12.65 21.90
N PRO A 257 24.02 -13.62 21.46
CA PRO A 257 24.30 -15.04 21.63
C PRO A 257 25.66 -15.44 21.01
N ALA A 258 26.17 -16.59 21.41
CA ALA A 258 27.41 -17.10 20.82
C ALA A 258 27.18 -17.48 19.34
N ALA A 259 28.16 -17.23 18.49
CA ALA A 259 28.09 -17.58 17.05
C ALA A 259 27.74 -19.07 16.84
N GLY A 260 26.79 -19.36 15.95
CA GLY A 260 26.28 -20.68 15.63
C GLY A 260 25.34 -21.30 16.68
N SER A 261 25.08 -20.57 17.78
CA SER A 261 24.20 -21.10 18.84
C SER A 261 22.73 -21.03 18.48
N GLN A 262 22.30 -19.98 17.78
CA GLN A 262 20.91 -19.77 17.42
C GLN A 262 20.51 -20.57 16.19
N THR A 263 21.35 -20.64 15.16
CA THR A 263 21.17 -21.56 14.03
C THR A 263 21.05 -23.01 14.54
N THR A 264 21.93 -23.44 15.46
CA THR A 264 21.81 -24.78 16.08
C THR A 264 20.50 -24.95 16.85
N ALA A 265 20.07 -23.95 17.59
CA ALA A 265 18.82 -24.02 18.37
C ALA A 265 17.59 -24.09 17.47
N VAL A 266 17.54 -23.25 16.40
CA VAL A 266 16.46 -23.24 15.41
C VAL A 266 16.37 -24.59 14.70
N LYS A 267 17.49 -25.11 14.21
CA LYS A 267 17.58 -26.45 13.62
C LYS A 267 17.05 -27.53 14.56
N THR A 268 17.55 -27.57 15.79
CA THR A 268 17.16 -28.56 16.78
C THR A 268 15.66 -28.53 17.05
N LEU A 269 15.10 -27.36 17.19
CA LEU A 269 13.66 -27.21 17.42
C LEU A 269 12.84 -27.62 16.17
N ALA A 270 13.31 -27.30 14.97
CA ALA A 270 12.68 -27.76 13.72
C ALA A 270 12.67 -29.30 13.63
N GLU A 271 13.77 -29.95 14.00
CA GLU A 271 13.87 -31.42 14.09
C GLU A 271 12.91 -31.99 15.16
N GLU A 272 12.84 -31.37 16.36
CA GLU A 272 11.93 -31.79 17.42
C GLU A 272 10.46 -31.70 16.98
N LEU A 273 10.05 -30.56 16.39
CA LEU A 273 8.69 -30.33 15.90
C LEU A 273 8.35 -31.29 14.74
N THR A 274 9.31 -31.62 13.89
CA THR A 274 9.10 -32.61 12.82
C THR A 274 8.87 -34.01 13.38
N ALA A 275 9.63 -34.40 14.40
CA ALA A 275 9.49 -35.71 15.04
C ALA A 275 8.21 -35.79 15.89
N THR A 276 7.88 -34.73 16.60
CA THR A 276 6.74 -34.67 17.51
C THR A 276 6.07 -33.29 17.40
N PRO A 277 5.13 -33.12 16.44
CA PRO A 277 4.45 -31.84 16.24
C PRO A 277 3.65 -31.42 17.48
N ASP A 278 3.71 -30.14 17.85
CA ASP A 278 2.84 -29.59 18.89
C ASP A 278 1.41 -29.42 18.38
N LEU A 279 0.56 -30.34 18.72
CA LEU A 279 -0.87 -30.35 18.39
C LEU A 279 -1.74 -30.04 19.61
N SER A 280 -1.19 -29.37 20.62
CA SER A 280 -1.89 -29.01 21.86
C SER A 280 -3.15 -28.18 21.57
N GLY A 281 -4.20 -28.40 22.33
CA GLY A 281 -5.49 -27.70 22.13
C GLY A 281 -6.35 -28.25 20.99
N LEU A 282 -5.81 -29.06 20.07
CA LEU A 282 -6.61 -29.63 18.97
C LEU A 282 -7.50 -30.81 19.44
N THR A 283 -8.74 -30.77 19.02
CA THR A 283 -9.71 -31.83 19.25
C THR A 283 -9.38 -33.08 18.42
N THR A 284 -9.89 -34.25 18.80
CA THR A 284 -9.73 -35.48 18.02
C THR A 284 -10.23 -35.30 16.57
N GLY A 285 -11.32 -34.57 16.40
CA GLY A 285 -11.84 -34.25 15.06
C GLY A 285 -10.85 -33.43 14.20
N GLN A 286 -10.26 -32.41 14.78
CA GLN A 286 -9.24 -31.59 14.09
C GLN A 286 -7.98 -32.44 13.75
N LEU A 287 -7.55 -33.30 14.66
CA LEU A 287 -6.45 -34.22 14.37
C LEU A 287 -6.76 -35.14 13.18
N CYS A 288 -8.02 -35.62 13.05
CA CYS A 288 -8.46 -36.43 11.93
C CYS A 288 -8.46 -35.71 10.57
N SER A 289 -8.49 -34.37 10.56
CA SER A 289 -8.52 -33.58 9.32
C SER A 289 -7.13 -33.25 8.78
N ILE A 290 -6.07 -33.39 9.57
CA ILE A 290 -4.70 -33.05 9.19
C ILE A 290 -4.20 -33.95 8.06
N VAL A 291 -3.64 -33.36 7.00
CA VAL A 291 -3.18 -34.10 5.82
C VAL A 291 -1.67 -33.99 5.53
N ASN A 292 -1.00 -32.98 6.07
CA ASN A 292 0.45 -32.81 5.89
C ASN A 292 1.31 -33.49 6.98
N TRP A 293 0.70 -34.25 7.91
CA TRP A 293 1.39 -35.01 8.93
C TRP A 293 0.98 -36.49 8.88
N THR A 294 1.95 -37.38 9.05
CA THR A 294 1.68 -38.82 9.09
C THR A 294 0.95 -39.20 10.38
N GLU A 295 0.23 -40.33 10.36
CA GLU A 295 -0.37 -40.93 11.55
C GLU A 295 0.68 -41.18 12.65
N ALA A 296 1.91 -41.57 12.26
CA ALA A 296 2.98 -41.82 13.21
C ALA A 296 3.39 -40.54 13.94
N SER A 297 3.52 -39.41 13.22
CA SER A 297 3.83 -38.12 13.83
C SER A 297 2.74 -37.65 14.79
N ILE A 298 1.47 -37.77 14.38
CA ILE A 298 0.33 -37.42 15.27
C ILE A 298 0.31 -38.30 16.54
N LYS A 299 0.60 -39.61 16.40
CA LYS A 299 0.71 -40.53 17.54
C LYS A 299 1.91 -40.24 18.42
N ALA A 300 3.00 -39.74 17.90
CA ALA A 300 4.15 -39.33 18.72
C ALA A 300 3.75 -38.23 19.71
N PHE A 301 2.93 -37.27 19.28
CA PHE A 301 2.34 -36.27 20.18
C PHE A 301 1.23 -36.81 21.05
N LYS A 302 0.25 -37.52 20.46
CA LYS A 302 -0.93 -38.08 21.16
C LYS A 302 -1.00 -39.62 21.02
N PRO A 303 -0.34 -40.39 21.90
CA PRO A 303 -0.30 -41.85 21.77
C PRO A 303 -1.68 -42.54 21.75
N THR A 304 -2.71 -41.87 22.28
CA THR A 304 -4.10 -42.39 22.29
C THR A 304 -4.85 -42.07 20.97
N TYR A 305 -4.22 -41.42 20.02
CA TYR A 305 -4.85 -41.10 18.73
C TYR A 305 -5.17 -42.39 17.96
N ASN A 306 -6.42 -42.54 17.57
CA ASN A 306 -6.90 -43.72 16.85
C ASN A 306 -7.57 -43.28 15.53
N PRO A 307 -6.92 -43.46 14.35
CA PRO A 307 -7.47 -43.05 13.07
C PRO A 307 -8.80 -43.78 12.73
N ALA A 308 -9.10 -44.95 13.33
CA ALA A 308 -10.40 -45.57 13.12
C ALA A 308 -11.57 -44.75 13.66
N GLU A 309 -11.34 -43.84 14.59
CA GLU A 309 -12.33 -42.90 15.10
C GLU A 309 -12.62 -41.74 14.14
N CYS A 310 -11.76 -41.58 13.11
CA CYS A 310 -11.89 -40.52 12.11
C CYS A 310 -12.94 -40.85 11.04
N VAL A 311 -13.33 -42.09 10.90
CA VAL A 311 -14.33 -42.54 9.94
C VAL A 311 -15.70 -42.04 10.40
N ASN A 312 -16.33 -41.15 9.68
CA ASN A 312 -17.63 -40.49 9.90
C ASN A 312 -17.63 -39.20 10.76
N LYS A 313 -16.48 -38.54 11.00
CA LYS A 313 -16.49 -37.22 11.63
C LYS A 313 -16.44 -36.15 10.55
N VAL A 314 -17.58 -35.52 10.27
CA VAL A 314 -17.65 -34.27 9.54
C VAL A 314 -17.39 -33.16 10.56
N ILE A 315 -16.30 -32.41 10.37
CA ILE A 315 -16.02 -31.25 11.20
C ILE A 315 -16.69 -30.07 10.51
N THR A 316 -17.77 -29.60 11.10
CA THR A 316 -18.38 -28.34 10.72
C THR A 316 -17.91 -27.27 11.68
N ASN A 317 -16.84 -26.57 11.34
CA ASN A 317 -16.58 -25.24 11.90
C ASN A 317 -17.43 -24.25 11.09
N ALA A 318 -18.70 -24.13 11.43
CA ALA A 318 -19.51 -23.07 10.85
C ALA A 318 -19.09 -21.76 11.52
N PRO A 319 -18.47 -20.81 10.81
CA PRO A 319 -18.20 -19.49 11.35
C PRO A 319 -19.52 -18.77 11.69
N ALA A 320 -19.44 -17.80 12.59
CA ALA A 320 -20.59 -16.96 12.87
C ALA A 320 -21.05 -16.27 11.57
N PRO A 321 -22.35 -16.12 11.35
CA PRO A 321 -22.83 -15.44 10.16
C PRO A 321 -22.30 -14.00 10.14
N VAL A 322 -21.85 -13.57 8.98
CA VAL A 322 -21.44 -12.16 8.77
C VAL A 322 -22.68 -11.29 8.99
N VAL A 323 -22.61 -10.39 9.96
CA VAL A 323 -23.64 -9.36 10.13
C VAL A 323 -23.38 -8.30 9.08
N GLU A 324 -24.21 -8.21 8.05
CA GLU A 324 -24.14 -7.12 7.09
C GLU A 324 -24.25 -5.80 7.84
N GLN A 325 -23.20 -4.97 7.73
CA GLN A 325 -23.24 -3.63 8.26
C GLN A 325 -24.14 -2.77 7.35
N PRO A 326 -24.97 -1.87 7.91
CA PRO A 326 -25.77 -0.97 7.09
C PRO A 326 -24.87 -0.10 6.22
N GLU A 327 -25.26 0.13 4.97
CA GLU A 327 -24.51 1.03 4.09
C GLU A 327 -24.37 2.42 4.72
N PRO A 328 -23.17 3.01 4.74
CA PRO A 328 -22.95 4.30 5.36
C PRO A 328 -23.66 5.41 4.59
N THR A 329 -24.22 6.36 5.31
CA THR A 329 -25.05 7.45 4.79
C THR A 329 -24.54 8.82 5.25
N THR A 330 -24.99 9.87 4.56
CA THR A 330 -24.79 11.27 4.98
C THR A 330 -26.09 12.02 4.96
N ASN A 331 -26.25 12.99 5.82
CA ASN A 331 -27.31 13.98 5.74
C ASN A 331 -26.82 15.35 5.21
N SER A 332 -25.59 15.43 4.71
CA SER A 332 -25.14 16.58 3.93
C SER A 332 -25.62 16.45 2.48
N PRO A 333 -26.28 17.45 1.93
CA PRO A 333 -26.74 17.42 0.54
C PRO A 333 -25.59 17.64 -0.47
N TYR A 334 -24.39 18.04 -0.01
CA TYR A 334 -23.24 18.31 -0.86
C TYR A 334 -22.31 17.09 -0.93
N ASN A 335 -21.98 16.69 -2.15
CA ASN A 335 -21.04 15.58 -2.39
C ASN A 335 -19.63 16.13 -2.60
N VAL A 336 -18.72 15.82 -1.69
CA VAL A 336 -17.32 16.26 -1.70
C VAL A 336 -16.39 15.36 -2.53
N VAL A 337 -16.88 14.22 -3.04
CA VAL A 337 -16.04 13.26 -3.77
C VAL A 337 -15.54 13.88 -5.08
N GLY A 338 -14.21 13.88 -5.24
CA GLY A 338 -13.52 14.44 -6.40
C GLY A 338 -13.55 15.97 -6.48
N LYS A 339 -14.01 16.68 -5.43
CA LYS A 339 -14.04 18.14 -5.44
C LYS A 339 -12.68 18.75 -5.09
N SER A 340 -12.24 19.73 -5.88
CA SER A 340 -11.10 20.57 -5.55
C SER A 340 -11.48 21.65 -4.53
N ILE A 341 -10.50 22.20 -3.82
CA ILE A 341 -10.70 23.35 -2.93
C ILE A 341 -11.31 24.53 -3.71
N THR A 342 -10.83 24.77 -4.92
CA THR A 342 -11.35 25.82 -5.80
C THR A 342 -12.83 25.62 -6.13
N GLU A 343 -13.27 24.39 -6.42
CA GLU A 343 -14.69 24.06 -6.65
C GLU A 343 -15.53 24.25 -5.38
N GLU A 344 -15.04 23.81 -4.22
CA GLU A 344 -15.74 23.99 -2.93
C GLU A 344 -15.90 25.46 -2.57
N LEU A 345 -14.87 26.28 -2.74
CA LEU A 345 -14.93 27.73 -2.54
C LEU A 345 -15.93 28.40 -3.50
N ALA A 346 -15.95 27.97 -4.76
CA ALA A 346 -16.88 28.48 -5.77
C ALA A 346 -18.33 28.09 -5.43
N ALA A 347 -18.57 26.86 -4.99
CA ALA A 347 -19.89 26.37 -4.57
C ALA A 347 -20.40 27.14 -3.34
N MET A 348 -19.56 27.39 -2.34
CA MET A 348 -19.91 28.22 -1.20
C MET A 348 -20.19 29.70 -1.60
N LYS A 349 -19.38 30.24 -2.49
CA LYS A 349 -19.55 31.61 -3.01
C LYS A 349 -20.84 31.77 -3.79
N SER A 350 -21.24 30.76 -4.55
CA SER A 350 -22.51 30.79 -5.32
C SER A 350 -23.75 30.55 -4.46
N GLY A 351 -23.57 30.06 -3.22
CA GLY A 351 -24.68 29.65 -2.34
C GLY A 351 -25.23 28.25 -2.66
N GLU A 352 -24.55 27.45 -3.45
CA GLU A 352 -24.89 26.05 -3.72
C GLU A 352 -24.75 25.20 -2.46
N THR A 353 -23.77 25.52 -1.61
CA THR A 353 -23.47 24.82 -0.37
C THR A 353 -22.97 25.79 0.70
N THR A 354 -22.73 25.28 1.91
CA THR A 354 -22.13 26.02 3.02
C THR A 354 -20.91 25.27 3.57
N SER A 355 -20.03 25.97 4.30
CA SER A 355 -18.92 25.34 5.00
C SER A 355 -19.40 24.24 5.95
N ALA A 356 -20.51 24.46 6.66
CA ALA A 356 -21.10 23.47 7.54
C ALA A 356 -21.55 22.20 6.79
N GLN A 357 -22.09 22.32 5.57
CA GLN A 357 -22.48 21.18 4.75
C GLN A 357 -21.27 20.42 4.21
N ILE A 358 -20.23 21.12 3.73
CA ILE A 358 -18.96 20.53 3.28
C ILE A 358 -18.29 19.77 4.44
N THR A 359 -18.11 20.45 5.57
CA THR A 359 -17.49 19.85 6.76
C THR A 359 -18.26 18.63 7.25
N LYS A 360 -19.60 18.70 7.23
CA LYS A 360 -20.45 17.56 7.60
C LYS A 360 -20.24 16.37 6.65
N ALA A 361 -20.14 16.61 5.34
CA ALA A 361 -19.88 15.55 4.38
C ALA A 361 -18.53 14.86 4.63
N TYR A 362 -17.47 15.61 4.92
CA TYR A 362 -16.18 15.07 5.29
C TYR A 362 -16.23 14.27 6.60
N LEU A 363 -16.90 14.80 7.65
CA LEU A 363 -17.06 14.10 8.93
C LEU A 363 -17.83 12.78 8.78
N ASP A 364 -18.88 12.74 7.94
CA ASP A 364 -19.61 11.51 7.67
C ASP A 364 -18.75 10.48 6.93
N ARG A 365 -17.90 10.93 6.01
CA ARG A 365 -16.95 10.06 5.33
C ARG A 365 -15.87 9.56 6.27
N ILE A 366 -15.39 10.38 7.20
CA ILE A 366 -14.46 9.93 8.26
C ILE A 366 -15.12 8.83 9.09
N ALA A 367 -16.35 9.03 9.57
CA ALA A 367 -17.06 8.01 10.32
C ALA A 367 -17.30 6.71 9.53
N ALA A 368 -17.53 6.83 8.21
CA ALA A 368 -17.78 5.69 7.33
C ALA A 368 -16.49 4.90 6.98
N TYR A 369 -15.40 5.60 6.69
CA TYR A 369 -14.24 5.03 6.04
C TYR A 369 -12.98 5.03 6.90
N ASN A 370 -12.84 5.94 7.85
CA ASN A 370 -11.70 5.91 8.78
C ASN A 370 -11.91 4.88 9.89
N ASP A 371 -13.09 4.91 10.52
CA ASP A 371 -13.43 4.11 11.71
C ASP A 371 -14.49 3.04 11.42
N GLY A 372 -15.04 3.02 10.22
CA GLY A 372 -16.06 2.08 9.77
C GLY A 372 -15.50 0.71 9.38
N PRO A 373 -16.28 -0.14 8.70
CA PRO A 373 -15.88 -1.50 8.35
C PRO A 373 -14.63 -1.62 7.47
N LEU A 374 -14.31 -0.59 6.67
CA LEU A 374 -13.05 -0.55 5.91
C LEU A 374 -11.86 -0.07 6.73
N GLY A 375 -12.10 0.87 7.68
CA GLY A 375 -11.11 1.33 8.65
C GLY A 375 -9.77 1.71 8.06
N PHE A 376 -9.73 2.72 7.18
CA PHE A 376 -8.47 3.14 6.57
C PHE A 376 -7.42 3.62 7.56
N HIS A 377 -7.83 3.97 8.79
CA HIS A 377 -6.97 4.54 9.83
C HIS A 377 -6.17 5.76 9.34
N ALA A 378 -6.74 6.51 8.41
CA ALA A 378 -6.09 7.70 7.85
C ALA A 378 -5.97 8.85 8.84
N LEU A 379 -6.88 8.90 9.82
CA LEU A 379 -6.91 9.91 10.88
C LEU A 379 -6.81 9.25 12.26
N ILE A 380 -5.99 9.81 13.14
CA ILE A 380 -5.84 9.40 14.55
C ILE A 380 -6.91 10.05 15.43
N SER A 381 -7.19 11.33 15.17
CA SER A 381 -8.21 12.10 15.89
C SER A 381 -8.93 13.06 14.97
N VAL A 382 -10.16 13.38 15.34
CA VAL A 382 -11.04 14.31 14.60
C VAL A 382 -11.31 15.50 15.49
N ASN A 383 -11.29 16.70 14.91
CA ASN A 383 -11.58 17.93 15.63
C ASN A 383 -13.05 17.93 16.11
N PRO A 384 -13.29 17.90 17.43
CA PRO A 384 -14.65 17.87 17.96
C PRO A 384 -15.44 19.17 17.69
N HIS A 385 -14.75 20.25 17.33
CA HIS A 385 -15.32 21.58 17.05
C HIS A 385 -15.45 21.90 15.57
N ALA A 386 -14.99 21.04 14.66
CA ALA A 386 -14.94 21.29 13.22
C ALA A 386 -16.28 21.80 12.64
N LEU A 387 -17.41 21.22 13.06
CA LEU A 387 -18.72 21.64 12.58
C LEU A 387 -19.18 22.98 13.18
N GLU A 388 -18.74 23.33 14.38
CA GLU A 388 -19.00 24.63 15.01
C GLU A 388 -18.17 25.73 14.31
N GLU A 389 -16.90 25.43 14.04
CA GLU A 389 -16.00 26.32 13.26
C GLU A 389 -16.57 26.59 11.88
N ALA A 390 -17.04 25.55 11.18
CA ALA A 390 -17.65 25.65 9.87
C ALA A 390 -18.91 26.58 9.86
N ARG A 391 -19.74 26.49 10.88
CA ARG A 391 -20.92 27.41 11.00
C ARG A 391 -20.47 28.84 11.24
N ARG A 392 -19.45 29.06 12.05
CA ARG A 392 -18.88 30.39 12.26
C ARG A 392 -18.30 30.94 10.95
N ASP A 393 -17.68 30.13 10.14
CA ASP A 393 -17.11 30.54 8.85
C ASP A 393 -18.21 30.89 7.83
N ASP A 394 -19.35 30.20 7.88
CA ASP A 394 -20.54 30.58 7.11
C ASP A 394 -21.09 31.98 7.57
N GLU A 395 -21.06 32.26 8.88
CA GLU A 395 -21.44 33.61 9.40
C GLU A 395 -20.42 34.68 8.95
N LEU A 396 -19.12 34.39 8.98
CA LEU A 396 -18.07 35.31 8.51
C LEU A 396 -18.22 35.58 7.00
N ARG A 397 -18.48 34.55 6.20
CA ARG A 397 -18.75 34.68 4.76
C ARG A 397 -19.99 35.56 4.51
N ALA A 398 -21.05 35.32 5.24
CA ALA A 398 -22.27 36.13 5.14
C ALA A 398 -22.02 37.58 5.56
N ALA A 399 -21.07 37.85 6.47
CA ALA A 399 -20.63 39.18 6.85
C ALA A 399 -19.66 39.82 5.83
N GLY A 400 -19.24 39.08 4.79
CA GLY A 400 -18.40 39.61 3.71
C GLY A 400 -16.92 39.28 3.86
N ASP A 401 -16.55 38.34 4.74
CA ASP A 401 -15.17 37.83 4.83
C ASP A 401 -14.81 37.07 3.56
N THR A 402 -13.57 37.27 3.07
CA THR A 402 -13.02 36.69 1.84
C THR A 402 -11.70 36.00 2.07
N ALA A 403 -11.45 35.49 3.27
CA ALA A 403 -10.25 34.76 3.59
C ALA A 403 -10.07 33.59 2.60
N PRO A 404 -8.84 33.34 2.09
CA PRO A 404 -8.63 32.51 0.90
C PRO A 404 -9.01 31.03 1.08
N LEU A 405 -9.03 30.52 2.30
CA LEU A 405 -9.39 29.13 2.62
C LEU A 405 -10.62 29.06 3.56
N LEU A 406 -11.42 30.14 3.63
CA LEU A 406 -12.52 30.24 4.57
C LEU A 406 -13.47 29.04 4.48
N GLY A 407 -13.52 28.26 5.56
CA GLY A 407 -14.42 27.13 5.71
C GLY A 407 -13.99 25.84 4.97
N ILE A 408 -12.72 25.73 4.55
CA ILE A 408 -12.16 24.54 3.89
C ILE A 408 -11.55 23.59 4.94
N PRO A 409 -12.00 22.30 5.02
CA PRO A 409 -11.47 21.32 5.95
C PRO A 409 -10.14 20.72 5.49
N ILE A 410 -9.07 20.91 6.26
CA ILE A 410 -7.72 20.42 6.00
C ILE A 410 -7.27 19.53 7.15
N ALA A 411 -6.67 18.35 6.87
CA ALA A 411 -6.09 17.51 7.89
C ALA A 411 -4.62 17.88 8.16
N ALA A 412 -4.17 17.76 9.42
CA ALA A 412 -2.79 17.99 9.78
C ALA A 412 -2.11 16.66 10.15
N LYS A 413 -0.97 16.30 9.52
CA LYS A 413 -0.18 15.13 9.94
C LYS A 413 0.10 15.20 11.43
N ASP A 414 0.00 14.10 12.16
CA ASP A 414 -0.03 14.11 13.64
C ASP A 414 1.32 14.40 14.30
N ILE A 415 2.22 15.04 13.57
CA ILE A 415 3.44 15.68 14.10
C ILE A 415 3.36 17.21 14.10
N TYR A 416 2.35 17.80 13.47
CA TYR A 416 2.09 19.24 13.52
C TYR A 416 1.37 19.60 14.81
N ASP A 417 1.91 20.54 15.57
CA ASP A 417 1.30 21.02 16.79
C ASP A 417 -0.06 21.68 16.53
N THR A 418 -1.03 21.29 17.35
CA THR A 418 -2.39 21.85 17.38
C THR A 418 -2.82 22.06 18.82
N THR A 419 -3.52 23.19 19.09
CA THR A 419 -3.99 23.50 20.44
C THR A 419 -5.31 22.83 20.80
N GLU A 420 -6.04 22.33 19.81
CA GLU A 420 -7.37 21.73 20.00
C GLU A 420 -7.35 20.18 20.04
N MET A 421 -6.25 19.58 19.64
CA MET A 421 -6.13 18.12 19.58
C MET A 421 -4.73 17.68 20.06
N PRO A 422 -4.59 16.47 20.61
CA PRO A 422 -3.28 15.91 20.92
C PRO A 422 -2.39 15.85 19.66
N THR A 423 -1.10 16.07 19.86
CA THR A 423 -0.05 15.82 18.87
C THR A 423 0.79 14.65 19.37
N THR A 424 0.53 13.46 18.81
CA THR A 424 1.07 12.21 19.36
C THR A 424 2.27 11.70 18.60
N GLY A 425 2.50 12.16 17.36
CA GLY A 425 3.50 11.59 16.47
C GLY A 425 3.19 10.15 16.08
N GLY A 426 1.93 9.71 16.19
CA GLY A 426 1.53 8.31 16.00
C GLY A 426 1.96 7.38 17.14
N SER A 427 2.35 7.90 18.29
CA SER A 427 2.96 7.16 19.40
C SER A 427 2.19 7.31 20.71
N LEU A 428 2.15 6.26 21.53
CA LEU A 428 1.66 6.34 22.91
C LEU A 428 2.60 7.15 23.82
N VAL A 429 3.80 7.46 23.37
CA VAL A 429 4.74 8.34 24.08
C VAL A 429 4.10 9.69 24.37
N PHE A 430 3.34 10.23 23.44
CA PHE A 430 2.65 11.51 23.53
C PHE A 430 1.11 11.40 23.47
N GLU A 431 0.53 10.27 23.84
CA GLU A 431 -0.89 9.96 23.67
C GLU A 431 -1.87 11.09 24.04
N ASN A 432 -1.57 11.81 25.13
CA ASN A 432 -2.43 12.86 25.67
C ASN A 432 -1.77 14.25 25.64
N TYR A 433 -0.70 14.40 24.87
CA TYR A 433 0.02 15.68 24.83
C TYR A 433 -0.66 16.65 23.87
N VAL A 434 -1.18 17.76 24.42
CA VAL A 434 -1.73 18.89 23.65
C VAL A 434 -0.74 20.05 23.75
N PRO A 435 -0.17 20.50 22.62
CA PRO A 435 0.72 21.66 22.57
C PRO A 435 0.05 22.96 23.00
N GLU A 436 0.82 23.89 23.57
CA GLU A 436 0.29 25.21 23.96
C GLU A 436 0.11 26.18 22.79
N LYS A 437 0.73 25.88 21.66
CA LYS A 437 0.67 26.69 20.42
C LYS A 437 0.49 25.77 19.21
N ASN A 438 -0.19 26.29 18.22
CA ASN A 438 -0.19 25.67 16.91
C ASN A 438 1.21 25.79 16.27
N SER A 439 1.59 24.84 15.42
CA SER A 439 2.71 25.03 14.50
C SER A 439 2.47 26.25 13.62
N PHE A 440 3.55 26.85 13.12
CA PHE A 440 3.44 28.05 12.28
C PHE A 440 2.48 27.83 11.09
N ILE A 441 2.66 26.74 10.35
CA ILE A 441 1.82 26.42 9.18
C ILE A 441 0.34 26.24 9.57
N VAL A 442 0.05 25.50 10.65
CA VAL A 442 -1.32 25.30 11.13
C VAL A 442 -1.95 26.67 11.49
N GLN A 443 -1.18 27.55 12.16
CA GLN A 443 -1.69 28.87 12.50
C GLN A 443 -1.96 29.73 11.24
N GLN A 444 -1.11 29.64 10.21
CA GLN A 444 -1.35 30.34 8.94
C GLN A 444 -2.60 29.84 8.23
N LEU A 445 -2.85 28.54 8.23
CA LEU A 445 -4.07 27.95 7.67
C LEU A 445 -5.32 28.43 8.41
N ILE A 446 -5.30 28.42 9.75
CA ILE A 446 -6.41 28.94 10.58
C ILE A 446 -6.63 30.44 10.32
N ASN A 447 -5.57 31.22 10.21
CA ASN A 447 -5.65 32.65 9.88
C ASN A 447 -6.25 32.89 8.47
N ALA A 448 -6.07 31.96 7.55
CA ALA A 448 -6.64 31.97 6.22
C ALA A 448 -8.09 31.44 6.16
N GLY A 449 -8.66 31.04 7.31
CA GLY A 449 -10.02 30.54 7.45
C GLY A 449 -10.18 29.04 7.23
N ALA A 450 -9.09 28.26 7.15
CA ALA A 450 -9.18 26.81 7.05
C ALA A 450 -9.56 26.17 8.40
N ILE A 451 -10.32 25.08 8.33
CA ILE A 451 -10.70 24.25 9.47
C ILE A 451 -9.74 23.08 9.58
N ILE A 452 -9.05 22.91 10.70
CA ILE A 452 -8.24 21.71 10.92
C ILE A 452 -9.16 20.59 11.36
N ILE A 453 -9.57 19.74 10.38
CA ILE A 453 -10.61 18.74 10.59
C ILE A 453 -10.16 17.55 11.45
N GLY A 454 -8.86 17.26 11.49
CA GLY A 454 -8.31 16.14 12.27
C GLY A 454 -6.81 15.98 12.13
N LYS A 455 -6.27 15.03 12.89
CA LYS A 455 -4.85 14.66 12.90
C LYS A 455 -4.64 13.42 12.04
N ALA A 456 -3.90 13.58 10.94
CA ALA A 456 -3.65 12.49 10.00
C ALA A 456 -2.59 11.50 10.55
N ASN A 457 -2.87 10.21 10.39
CA ASN A 457 -1.99 9.12 10.79
C ASN A 457 -0.70 9.07 9.94
N LEU A 458 0.30 8.37 10.43
CA LEU A 458 1.64 8.38 9.86
C LEU A 458 2.42 7.14 10.30
N SER A 459 3.62 6.90 9.78
CA SER A 459 4.55 6.04 10.51
C SER A 459 5.01 6.75 11.78
N GLU A 460 5.07 6.03 12.90
CA GLU A 460 5.43 6.59 14.22
C GLU A 460 6.67 7.49 14.12
N PHE A 461 6.54 8.77 14.52
CA PHE A 461 7.58 9.81 14.43
C PHE A 461 8.20 9.97 13.03
N ALA A 462 7.43 9.70 11.97
CA ALA A 462 7.85 9.77 10.57
C ALA A 462 9.02 8.82 10.20
N ASN A 463 9.24 7.74 10.94
CA ASN A 463 10.44 6.88 10.85
C ASN A 463 10.45 5.82 9.74
N SER A 464 9.41 5.68 8.94
CA SER A 464 9.38 4.71 7.84
C SER A 464 8.82 5.32 6.58
N GLY A 465 9.48 5.07 5.46
CA GLY A 465 8.98 5.35 4.13
C GLY A 465 8.15 4.21 3.52
N PHE A 466 8.25 2.99 4.06
CA PHE A 466 7.58 1.81 3.46
C PHE A 466 6.10 1.75 3.73
N TYR A 467 5.68 2.01 4.95
CA TYR A 467 4.29 2.01 5.36
C TYR A 467 4.05 2.99 6.49
N SER A 468 2.82 3.42 6.64
CA SER A 468 2.39 4.25 7.75
C SER A 468 1.74 3.39 8.81
N ALA A 469 2.55 2.93 9.78
CA ALA A 469 2.09 2.18 10.95
C ALA A 469 2.39 2.97 12.23
N SER A 470 1.41 3.03 13.10
CA SER A 470 1.46 3.78 14.36
C SER A 470 0.81 3.00 15.49
N ALA A 471 0.87 3.52 16.70
CA ALA A 471 0.13 2.97 17.84
C ALA A 471 -1.41 3.04 17.66
N TYR A 472 -1.88 3.74 16.64
CA TYR A 472 -3.30 3.92 16.30
C TYR A 472 -3.74 3.10 15.08
N GLY A 473 -2.93 2.15 14.67
CA GLY A 473 -3.20 1.26 13.55
C GLY A 473 -2.37 1.58 12.31
N GLN A 474 -2.37 0.62 11.39
CA GLN A 474 -1.74 0.77 10.09
C GLN A 474 -2.70 1.47 9.11
N VAL A 475 -2.17 2.37 8.31
CA VAL A 475 -2.93 3.05 7.25
C VAL A 475 -3.00 2.14 6.03
N TRP A 476 -4.20 1.91 5.51
CA TRP A 476 -4.44 1.11 4.31
C TRP A 476 -4.38 1.97 3.04
N ASN A 477 -3.94 1.36 1.94
CA ASN A 477 -3.88 2.06 0.66
C ASN A 477 -5.28 2.42 0.15
N ALA A 478 -5.42 3.63 -0.39
CA ALA A 478 -6.70 4.15 -0.85
C ALA A 478 -7.27 3.44 -2.10
N PHE A 479 -6.43 2.78 -2.90
CA PHE A 479 -6.82 2.12 -4.16
C PHE A 479 -6.89 0.60 -4.01
N ASP A 480 -5.97 0.03 -3.25
CA ASP A 480 -5.93 -1.39 -2.91
C ASP A 480 -5.62 -1.55 -1.42
N PRO A 481 -6.64 -1.70 -0.55
CA PRO A 481 -6.46 -1.81 0.88
C PRO A 481 -5.57 -2.98 1.33
N SER A 482 -5.28 -3.95 0.47
CA SER A 482 -4.32 -5.00 0.77
C SER A 482 -2.86 -4.53 0.73
N LYS A 483 -2.61 -3.35 0.16
CA LYS A 483 -1.27 -2.79 -0.05
C LYS A 483 -0.94 -1.67 0.93
N ALA A 484 0.35 -1.37 1.04
CA ALA A 484 0.84 -0.27 1.85
C ALA A 484 0.36 1.09 1.30
N SER A 485 0.08 2.02 2.21
CA SER A 485 -0.17 3.42 1.86
C SER A 485 1.11 4.20 1.61
N ILE A 486 2.24 3.52 1.70
CA ILE A 486 3.56 4.14 1.76
C ILE A 486 3.67 5.05 3.00
N GLY A 487 4.82 5.63 3.26
CA GLY A 487 5.04 6.46 4.45
C GLY A 487 6.01 7.62 4.18
N SER A 488 6.17 8.42 5.15
CA SER A 488 5.53 8.46 6.46
C SER A 488 4.20 9.21 6.50
N SER A 489 3.80 9.96 5.43
CA SER A 489 2.55 10.73 5.38
C SER A 489 1.38 9.95 4.76
N GLY A 490 1.33 8.61 4.95
CA GLY A 490 0.30 7.77 4.34
C GLY A 490 -1.12 8.15 4.75
N GLY A 491 -1.35 8.46 6.03
CA GLY A 491 -2.66 8.91 6.49
C GLY A 491 -3.08 10.23 5.86
N SER A 492 -2.14 11.17 5.67
CA SER A 492 -2.41 12.43 4.97
C SER A 492 -2.86 12.19 3.54
N ALA A 493 -2.12 11.36 2.79
CA ALA A 493 -2.46 11.04 1.41
C ALA A 493 -3.79 10.27 1.30
N VAL A 494 -4.00 9.26 2.15
CA VAL A 494 -5.23 8.46 2.15
C VAL A 494 -6.44 9.31 2.54
N ALA A 495 -6.31 10.22 3.50
CA ALA A 495 -7.42 11.13 3.86
C ALA A 495 -7.86 12.00 2.68
N VAL A 496 -6.91 12.49 1.86
CA VAL A 496 -7.23 13.27 0.65
C VAL A 496 -7.80 12.38 -0.45
N ALA A 497 -7.17 11.25 -0.77
CA ALA A 497 -7.61 10.35 -1.84
C ALA A 497 -8.99 9.71 -1.58
N THR A 498 -9.34 9.45 -0.32
CA THR A 498 -10.65 8.91 0.06
C THR A 498 -11.67 10.00 0.37
N ASN A 499 -11.34 11.25 0.10
CA ASN A 499 -12.19 12.41 0.34
C ASN A 499 -12.68 12.50 1.80
N MET A 500 -11.77 12.33 2.77
CA MET A 500 -11.99 12.60 4.20
C MET A 500 -11.43 13.97 4.62
N ALA A 501 -10.70 14.63 3.71
CA ALA A 501 -10.25 16.03 3.83
C ALA A 501 -10.07 16.64 2.44
N ALA A 502 -10.17 17.98 2.33
CA ALA A 502 -9.94 18.70 1.08
C ALA A 502 -8.45 18.70 0.69
N ALA A 503 -7.59 18.83 1.66
CA ALA A 503 -6.13 18.70 1.57
C ALA A 503 -5.57 18.18 2.90
N ALA A 504 -4.29 17.80 2.94
CA ALA A 504 -3.64 17.40 4.18
C ALA A 504 -2.18 17.85 4.24
N LEU A 505 -1.76 18.32 5.42
CA LEU A 505 -0.35 18.58 5.69
C LEU A 505 0.42 17.25 5.78
N GLY A 506 1.61 17.22 5.21
CA GLY A 506 2.55 16.12 5.28
C GLY A 506 3.98 16.65 5.49
N THR A 507 4.95 15.76 5.64
CA THR A 507 6.36 16.12 5.75
C THR A 507 7.23 15.19 4.92
N GLN A 508 8.40 15.65 4.50
CA GLN A 508 9.38 14.82 3.81
C GLN A 508 10.79 15.03 4.33
N THR A 509 11.42 13.94 4.74
CA THR A 509 12.84 13.87 5.05
C THR A 509 13.59 13.09 3.97
N GLY A 510 13.02 11.97 3.53
CA GLY A 510 13.46 11.14 2.41
C GLY A 510 12.44 11.17 1.27
N ASP A 511 11.32 10.49 1.45
CA ASP A 511 10.29 10.20 0.45
C ASP A 511 8.86 10.46 0.94
N SER A 512 8.71 11.02 2.13
CA SER A 512 7.45 10.96 2.89
C SER A 512 6.34 11.91 2.42
N LEU A 513 6.52 12.70 1.36
CA LEU A 513 5.46 13.38 0.63
C LEU A 513 5.20 12.67 -0.71
N TRP A 514 6.25 12.44 -1.51
CA TRP A 514 6.05 11.92 -2.86
C TRP A 514 5.63 10.45 -2.87
N GLY A 515 6.19 9.57 -2.03
CA GLY A 515 5.78 8.17 -1.98
C GLY A 515 4.29 8.01 -1.67
N PRO A 516 3.78 8.56 -0.55
CA PRO A 516 2.34 8.54 -0.25
C PRO A 516 1.46 9.20 -1.33
N SER A 517 1.92 10.32 -1.92
CA SER A 517 1.17 10.99 -3.00
C SER A 517 1.10 10.15 -4.26
N SER A 518 2.21 9.46 -4.61
CA SER A 518 2.24 8.53 -5.74
C SER A 518 1.29 7.35 -5.54
N ALA A 519 1.30 6.75 -4.35
CA ALA A 519 0.42 5.64 -4.00
C ALA A 519 -1.08 6.01 -3.96
N ALA A 520 -1.38 7.32 -3.95
CA ALA A 520 -2.72 7.86 -3.74
C ALA A 520 -3.23 8.74 -4.90
N SER A 521 -2.52 8.81 -6.04
CA SER A 521 -2.88 9.65 -7.20
C SER A 521 -3.03 11.13 -6.87
N LEU A 522 -2.08 11.70 -6.12
CA LEU A 522 -2.17 13.06 -5.58
C LEU A 522 -0.98 13.92 -5.98
N VAL A 523 -1.15 15.24 -5.81
CA VAL A 523 -0.13 16.25 -6.05
C VAL A 523 0.56 16.61 -4.74
N ALA A 524 1.89 16.77 -4.79
CA ALA A 524 2.66 17.39 -3.71
C ALA A 524 3.88 18.13 -4.27
N LEU A 525 4.38 19.10 -3.52
CA LEU A 525 5.64 19.77 -3.78
C LEU A 525 6.54 19.61 -2.56
N ARG A 526 7.68 18.94 -2.73
CA ARG A 526 8.82 19.12 -1.85
C ARG A 526 9.58 20.33 -2.37
N GLY A 527 9.62 21.41 -1.60
CA GLY A 527 10.24 22.66 -2.02
C GLY A 527 11.74 22.72 -1.75
N THR A 528 12.39 23.74 -2.27
CA THR A 528 13.76 24.12 -1.89
C THR A 528 13.82 24.37 -0.36
N ASP A 529 14.94 23.98 0.28
CA ASP A 529 15.14 24.22 1.71
C ASP A 529 14.79 25.65 2.11
N GLY A 530 14.04 25.81 3.20
CA GLY A 530 13.59 27.12 3.68
C GLY A 530 12.39 27.73 2.93
N LEU A 531 11.77 27.03 1.96
CA LEU A 531 10.52 27.49 1.36
C LEU A 531 9.41 27.61 2.42
N THR A 532 9.22 26.58 3.18
CA THR A 532 8.29 26.50 4.32
C THR A 532 9.08 26.35 5.62
N THR A 533 8.38 26.37 6.76
CA THR A 533 8.96 26.19 8.09
C THR A 533 8.44 24.89 8.71
N CYS A 534 9.27 24.23 9.51
CA CYS A 534 8.85 23.12 10.34
C CYS A 534 8.78 23.52 11.84
N GLN A 535 8.63 24.81 12.16
CA GLN A 535 8.46 25.27 13.55
C GLN A 535 7.14 24.74 14.13
N GLY A 536 7.23 24.08 15.31
CA GLY A 536 6.10 23.42 15.94
C GLY A 536 5.72 22.09 15.25
N VAL A 537 6.69 21.42 14.63
CA VAL A 537 6.51 20.08 14.05
C VAL A 537 7.49 19.12 14.71
N MET A 538 7.03 17.94 15.16
CA MET A 538 7.90 16.89 15.69
C MET A 538 8.89 16.45 14.60
N PRO A 539 10.21 16.46 14.89
CA PRO A 539 11.22 16.25 13.88
C PRO A 539 11.49 14.77 13.60
N LEU A 540 11.90 14.46 12.36
CA LEU A 540 12.69 13.28 12.07
C LEU A 540 14.18 13.66 12.03
N THR A 541 14.53 14.72 11.26
CA THR A 541 15.89 15.25 11.20
C THR A 541 15.90 16.78 11.16
N TYR A 542 16.75 17.40 11.91
CA TYR A 542 16.93 18.85 11.88
C TYR A 542 17.50 19.29 10.52
N ILE A 543 16.92 20.36 9.95
CA ILE A 543 17.30 21.01 8.67
C ILE A 543 16.83 20.26 7.41
N GLN A 544 16.81 18.91 7.42
CA GLN A 544 16.44 18.16 6.19
C GLN A 544 14.92 18.01 6.04
N ASP A 545 14.18 18.06 7.15
CA ASP A 545 12.73 17.94 7.12
C ASP A 545 12.11 19.07 6.31
N PHE A 546 11.17 18.75 5.46
CA PHE A 546 10.36 19.69 4.70
C PHE A 546 8.89 19.50 5.07
N CYS A 547 8.24 20.60 5.42
CA CYS A 547 6.85 20.64 5.83
C CYS A 547 5.99 21.16 4.67
N GLY A 548 5.13 20.31 4.10
CA GLY A 548 4.37 20.57 2.88
C GLY A 548 2.90 20.16 2.97
N VAL A 549 2.23 20.19 1.84
CA VAL A 549 0.82 19.84 1.69
C VAL A 549 0.63 18.84 0.55
N ILE A 550 -0.36 17.98 0.68
CA ILE A 550 -0.83 17.01 -0.31
C ILE A 550 -2.23 17.43 -0.75
N THR A 551 -2.46 17.50 -2.06
CA THR A 551 -3.71 17.96 -2.66
C THR A 551 -4.13 17.08 -3.84
N ARG A 552 -5.38 17.23 -4.30
CA ARG A 552 -5.87 16.52 -5.48
C ARG A 552 -5.41 17.15 -6.79
N THR A 553 -5.27 18.48 -6.83
CA THR A 553 -4.92 19.23 -8.04
C THR A 553 -3.72 20.13 -7.81
N THR A 554 -3.04 20.49 -8.88
CA THR A 554 -1.95 21.47 -8.86
C THR A 554 -2.45 22.88 -8.51
N GLU A 555 -3.71 23.18 -8.86
CA GLU A 555 -4.34 24.47 -8.51
C GLU A 555 -4.54 24.59 -7.00
N ASP A 556 -5.05 23.53 -6.35
CA ASP A 556 -5.18 23.49 -4.89
C ASP A 556 -3.82 23.57 -4.19
N GLN A 557 -2.78 22.93 -4.78
CA GLN A 557 -1.40 23.01 -4.27
C GLN A 557 -0.93 24.48 -4.24
N ALA A 558 -1.10 25.21 -5.33
CA ALA A 558 -0.75 26.62 -5.42
C ALA A 558 -1.53 27.49 -4.41
N LEU A 559 -2.84 27.23 -4.28
CA LEU A 559 -3.70 27.98 -3.37
C LEU A 559 -3.26 27.81 -1.90
N VAL A 560 -2.93 26.57 -1.49
CA VAL A 560 -2.46 26.32 -0.11
C VAL A 560 -1.04 26.87 0.07
N LEU A 561 -0.14 26.77 -0.92
CA LEU A 561 1.20 27.34 -0.87
C LEU A 561 1.18 28.86 -0.68
N ASN A 562 0.20 29.58 -1.24
CA ASN A 562 0.01 31.02 -0.98
C ASN A 562 -0.14 31.32 0.53
N THR A 563 -0.65 30.38 1.29
CA THR A 563 -0.87 30.51 2.75
C THR A 563 0.33 30.01 3.55
N ILE A 564 0.92 28.85 3.21
CA ILE A 564 1.93 28.19 4.05
C ILE A 564 3.37 28.53 3.71
N ALA A 565 3.66 28.95 2.46
CA ALA A 565 5.01 29.27 2.03
C ALA A 565 5.38 30.73 2.42
N GLN A 566 5.25 31.03 3.70
CA GLN A 566 5.52 32.37 4.26
C GLN A 566 6.89 32.40 4.96
N HIS A 567 7.40 33.62 5.16
CA HIS A 567 8.58 33.84 5.97
C HIS A 567 8.25 33.67 7.47
N ASP A 568 9.04 32.86 8.13
CA ASP A 568 8.97 32.60 9.57
C ASP A 568 10.28 33.04 10.24
N PRO A 569 10.28 34.14 11.00
CA PRO A 569 11.50 34.63 11.66
C PRO A 569 12.01 33.69 12.78
N GLY A 570 11.26 32.65 13.14
CA GLY A 570 11.68 31.61 14.08
C GLY A 570 12.37 30.42 13.42
N GLU A 571 12.32 30.33 12.09
CA GLU A 571 12.85 29.18 11.34
C GLU A 571 14.34 29.39 11.00
N TYR A 572 15.19 28.57 11.66
CA TYR A 572 16.64 28.67 11.52
C TYR A 572 17.12 28.58 10.07
N THR A 573 16.51 27.71 9.25
CA THR A 573 16.91 27.52 7.86
C THR A 573 16.57 28.72 6.98
N GLN A 574 15.59 29.53 7.38
CA GLN A 574 15.21 30.74 6.66
C GLN A 574 16.06 31.95 7.08
N GLU A 575 16.57 31.94 8.31
CA GLU A 575 17.36 33.02 8.89
C GLU A 575 18.88 32.88 8.60
N LEU A 576 19.32 31.75 8.07
CA LEU A 576 20.72 31.56 7.70
C LEU A 576 21.14 32.50 6.58
N GLU A 577 22.29 33.17 6.75
CA GLU A 577 22.91 33.97 5.70
C GLU A 577 23.11 33.11 4.44
N GLY A 578 22.47 33.50 3.33
CA GLY A 578 22.48 32.76 2.09
C GLY A 578 21.43 31.64 1.97
N ALA A 579 20.44 31.57 2.87
CA ALA A 579 19.27 30.67 2.71
C ALA A 579 18.48 30.93 1.41
N GLY A 580 18.64 32.08 0.83
CA GLY A 580 18.40 32.31 -0.58
C GLY A 580 16.98 32.69 -1.01
N TRP A 581 15.97 32.62 -0.10
CA TRP A 581 14.60 32.96 -0.42
C TRP A 581 14.27 34.46 -0.42
N GLU A 582 15.16 35.31 0.05
CA GLU A 582 14.91 36.79 0.04
C GLU A 582 14.71 37.29 -1.39
N GLY A 583 13.57 37.90 -1.64
CA GLY A 583 13.18 38.41 -2.95
C GLY A 583 12.87 37.37 -4.03
N LYS A 584 12.88 36.06 -3.70
CA LYS A 584 12.55 34.95 -4.63
C LYS A 584 11.22 34.27 -4.31
N ARG A 585 10.73 34.37 -3.06
CA ARG A 585 9.49 33.74 -2.65
C ARG A 585 8.33 34.33 -3.44
N PRO A 586 7.52 33.48 -4.14
CA PRO A 586 6.35 33.97 -4.84
C PRO A 586 5.35 34.64 -3.91
N THR A 587 4.78 35.73 -4.34
CA THR A 587 3.66 36.39 -3.67
C THR A 587 2.31 35.81 -4.11
N ASP A 588 2.29 35.14 -5.25
CA ASP A 588 1.13 34.47 -5.82
C ASP A 588 1.60 33.27 -6.66
N TRP A 589 1.47 32.06 -6.08
CA TRP A 589 1.80 30.80 -6.74
C TRP A 589 0.91 30.51 -7.94
N SER A 590 -0.37 30.96 -7.89
CA SER A 590 -1.33 30.74 -8.98
C SER A 590 -0.90 31.44 -10.28
N SER A 591 -0.09 32.49 -10.20
CA SER A 591 0.45 33.20 -11.38
C SER A 591 1.37 32.35 -12.26
N TYR A 592 1.89 31.25 -11.73
CA TYR A 592 2.76 30.30 -12.46
C TYR A 592 1.97 29.17 -13.13
N LEU A 593 0.69 29.00 -12.81
CA LEU A 593 -0.16 27.96 -13.38
C LEU A 593 -0.58 28.32 -14.81
N LYS A 594 0.27 27.99 -15.75
CA LYS A 594 0.05 28.27 -17.17
C LYS A 594 0.01 26.97 -17.95
N THR A 595 -0.96 26.83 -18.84
CA THR A 595 -1.11 25.63 -19.69
C THR A 595 0.03 25.47 -20.69
N ASP A 596 0.81 26.53 -20.95
CA ASP A 596 1.99 26.55 -21.83
C ASP A 596 3.32 26.52 -21.05
N ALA A 597 3.32 26.23 -19.74
CA ALA A 597 4.54 26.25 -18.92
C ALA A 597 5.58 25.20 -19.33
N LEU A 598 5.21 24.16 -20.05
CA LEU A 598 6.10 23.15 -20.64
C LEU A 598 6.53 23.49 -22.08
N GLU A 599 5.95 24.51 -22.72
CA GLU A 599 6.30 24.86 -24.08
C GLU A 599 7.78 25.31 -24.21
N GLY A 600 8.53 24.61 -25.05
CA GLY A 600 9.95 24.86 -25.28
C GLY A 600 10.90 24.41 -24.18
N LYS A 601 10.39 23.79 -23.10
CA LYS A 601 11.22 23.20 -22.04
C LYS A 601 11.90 21.92 -22.48
N THR A 602 13.08 21.65 -21.96
CA THR A 602 13.78 20.36 -22.13
C THR A 602 13.78 19.60 -20.82
N ILE A 603 13.18 18.42 -20.82
CA ILE A 603 13.08 17.53 -19.65
C ILE A 603 14.02 16.34 -19.85
N GLY A 604 14.94 16.15 -18.90
CA GLY A 604 15.88 15.03 -18.89
C GLY A 604 15.30 13.79 -18.19
N TRP A 605 15.72 12.61 -18.64
CA TRP A 605 15.57 11.38 -17.87
C TRP A 605 16.89 10.59 -17.92
N GLU A 606 17.23 9.86 -16.85
CA GLU A 606 18.51 9.18 -16.70
C GLU A 606 18.33 7.69 -16.36
N ASP A 607 19.39 6.88 -16.53
CA ASP A 607 19.27 5.42 -16.43
C ASP A 607 19.10 4.91 -15.00
N GLU A 608 19.69 5.56 -14.00
CA GLU A 608 19.72 5.05 -12.61
C GLU A 608 18.31 4.87 -12.04
N ALA A 609 17.42 5.86 -12.22
CA ALA A 609 16.05 5.79 -11.79
C ALA A 609 15.16 4.91 -12.69
N TRP A 610 15.40 4.97 -14.02
CA TRP A 610 14.50 4.37 -15.00
C TRP A 610 14.90 2.97 -15.49
N THR A 611 16.02 2.44 -15.08
CA THR A 611 16.48 1.07 -15.37
C THR A 611 16.91 0.33 -14.11
N SER A 612 16.47 0.84 -12.97
CA SER A 612 16.81 0.28 -11.67
C SER A 612 16.56 -1.24 -11.62
N PRO A 613 17.51 -2.03 -11.14
CA PRO A 613 17.32 -3.47 -10.94
C PRO A 613 16.24 -3.80 -9.88
N TRP A 614 15.83 -2.78 -9.11
CA TRP A 614 14.79 -2.85 -8.10
C TRP A 614 13.38 -2.62 -8.64
N GLY A 615 13.28 -2.09 -9.87
CA GLY A 615 12.02 -1.77 -10.51
C GLY A 615 11.42 -2.95 -11.25
N ASP A 616 10.11 -3.07 -11.26
CA ASP A 616 9.47 -3.96 -12.21
C ASP A 616 9.33 -3.28 -13.58
N GLU A 617 9.66 -4.03 -14.63
CA GLU A 617 9.67 -3.52 -16.00
C GLU A 617 8.30 -3.01 -16.44
N ALA A 618 7.22 -3.60 -15.95
CA ALA A 618 5.86 -3.23 -16.33
C ALA A 618 5.49 -1.84 -15.78
N THR A 619 5.76 -1.58 -14.51
CA THR A 619 5.50 -0.30 -13.84
C THR A 619 6.38 0.82 -14.45
N ILE A 620 7.68 0.58 -14.60
CA ILE A 620 8.60 1.55 -15.21
C ILE A 620 8.17 1.88 -16.65
N ASN A 621 7.82 0.89 -17.46
CA ASN A 621 7.40 1.12 -18.83
C ASN A 621 6.05 1.83 -18.91
N ALA A 622 5.13 1.59 -17.98
CA ALA A 622 3.87 2.33 -17.90
C ALA A 622 4.16 3.83 -17.69
N MET A 623 4.94 4.19 -16.68
CA MET A 623 5.29 5.58 -16.44
C MET A 623 6.12 6.23 -17.55
N LYS A 624 7.07 5.51 -18.17
CA LYS A 624 7.78 6.02 -19.38
C LYS A 624 6.82 6.30 -20.53
N SER A 625 5.71 5.55 -20.63
CA SER A 625 4.71 5.81 -21.68
C SER A 625 4.01 7.15 -21.49
N GLU A 626 4.04 7.71 -20.28
CA GLU A 626 3.42 9.00 -19.95
C GLU A 626 4.28 10.21 -20.36
N PHE A 627 5.53 10.02 -20.77
CA PHE A 627 6.36 11.09 -21.36
C PHE A 627 5.70 11.75 -22.58
N LYS A 628 4.80 11.01 -23.26
CA LYS A 628 3.96 11.55 -24.35
C LYS A 628 3.15 12.78 -23.95
N TYR A 629 2.78 12.91 -22.67
CA TYR A 629 2.02 14.06 -22.18
C TYR A 629 2.93 15.25 -21.90
N LEU A 630 4.18 15.04 -21.48
CA LEU A 630 5.19 16.10 -21.43
C LEU A 630 5.43 16.67 -22.83
N GLU A 631 5.58 15.76 -23.83
CA GLU A 631 5.77 16.16 -25.23
C GLU A 631 4.51 16.83 -25.82
N ALA A 632 3.32 16.35 -25.48
CA ALA A 632 2.06 16.96 -25.91
C ALA A 632 1.81 18.34 -25.29
N ALA A 633 2.34 18.60 -24.09
CA ALA A 633 2.34 19.91 -23.44
C ALA A 633 3.46 20.85 -23.95
N GLY A 634 4.25 20.42 -24.96
CA GLY A 634 5.24 21.23 -25.65
C GLY A 634 6.69 21.07 -25.17
N ALA A 635 6.97 20.15 -24.24
CA ALA A 635 8.32 19.87 -23.81
C ALA A 635 9.07 18.96 -24.78
N LYS A 636 10.40 19.02 -24.75
CA LYS A 636 11.30 18.05 -25.37
C LYS A 636 11.83 17.11 -24.29
N VAL A 637 11.58 15.81 -24.41
CA VAL A 637 12.11 14.80 -23.48
C VAL A 637 13.37 14.16 -24.05
N ILE A 638 14.47 14.15 -23.27
CA ILE A 638 15.77 13.63 -23.71
C ILE A 638 16.40 12.73 -22.65
N HIS A 639 17.16 11.74 -23.11
CA HIS A 639 18.02 10.93 -22.26
C HIS A 639 19.28 11.72 -21.89
N ILE A 640 19.67 11.70 -20.63
CA ILE A 640 20.82 12.41 -20.09
C ILE A 640 21.76 11.48 -19.31
N ALA A 641 22.93 11.94 -18.94
CA ALA A 641 23.84 11.21 -18.07
C ALA A 641 23.30 11.16 -16.63
N ASN A 642 23.63 10.10 -15.90
CA ASN A 642 23.30 9.97 -14.48
C ASN A 642 23.82 11.16 -13.65
N PRO A 643 23.16 11.47 -12.52
CA PRO A 643 23.57 12.58 -11.67
C PRO A 643 24.97 12.37 -11.08
N PRO A 644 25.64 13.45 -10.70
CA PRO A 644 26.95 13.36 -10.07
C PRO A 644 26.88 12.79 -8.66
N THR A 645 27.91 12.08 -8.25
CA THR A 645 28.05 11.62 -6.86
C THR A 645 27.96 12.79 -5.87
N PRO A 646 27.19 12.68 -4.78
CA PRO A 646 27.06 13.73 -3.77
C PRO A 646 28.42 14.23 -3.25
N PRO A 647 28.52 15.50 -2.80
CA PRO A 647 29.72 16.00 -2.16
C PRO A 647 30.11 15.16 -0.95
N VAL A 648 31.41 15.03 -0.68
CA VAL A 648 31.92 14.24 0.44
C VAL A 648 31.63 14.95 1.77
N LYS A 649 30.71 14.42 2.58
CA LYS A 649 30.28 14.99 3.88
C LYS A 649 31.45 15.34 4.81
N ALA A 650 32.51 14.53 4.84
CA ALA A 650 33.68 14.75 5.69
C ALA A 650 34.39 16.10 5.44
N ASN A 651 34.16 16.74 4.28
CA ASN A 651 34.74 18.03 3.95
C ASN A 651 34.02 19.22 4.63
N PHE A 652 32.87 18.99 5.28
CA PHE A 652 31.97 20.03 5.81
C PHE A 652 31.90 20.08 7.35
N ASN A 653 32.82 19.40 8.05
CA ASN A 653 32.87 19.38 9.51
C ASN A 653 31.52 19.02 10.21
N ILE A 654 30.75 18.12 9.61
CA ILE A 654 29.47 17.67 10.13
C ILE A 654 29.73 16.64 11.21
N LYS A 655 29.30 16.93 12.46
CA LYS A 655 29.40 16.07 13.65
C LYS A 655 28.13 16.16 14.45
N GLY A 656 27.79 15.11 15.18
CA GLY A 656 26.54 15.01 15.90
C GLY A 656 25.46 14.36 15.05
N ASP A 657 24.29 14.21 15.64
CA ASP A 657 23.15 13.53 15.05
C ASP A 657 22.03 14.54 14.79
N THR A 658 21.56 14.61 13.52
CA THR A 658 20.52 15.56 13.09
C THR A 658 19.15 15.25 13.71
N GLY A 659 18.83 14.00 13.96
CA GLY A 659 17.60 13.61 14.66
C GLY A 659 17.64 13.96 16.13
N PHE A 660 18.78 13.72 16.79
CA PHE A 660 18.99 14.15 18.17
C PHE A 660 18.85 15.67 18.31
N GLU A 661 19.48 16.43 17.41
CA GLU A 661 19.39 17.90 17.39
C GLU A 661 17.95 18.36 17.18
N GLY A 662 17.23 17.76 16.25
CA GLY A 662 15.83 18.07 16.01
C GLY A 662 14.97 17.89 17.26
N TRP A 663 15.05 16.74 17.92
CA TRP A 663 14.32 16.52 19.18
C TRP A 663 14.75 17.45 20.31
N LEU A 664 16.04 17.77 20.39
CA LEU A 664 16.54 18.71 21.39
C LEU A 664 15.94 20.11 21.19
N LYS A 665 15.90 20.61 19.96
CA LYS A 665 15.26 21.89 19.59
C LYS A 665 13.77 21.88 19.90
N TRP A 666 13.06 20.82 19.43
CA TRP A 666 11.63 20.69 19.69
C TRP A 666 11.33 20.70 21.21
N ILE A 667 12.08 19.97 22.04
CA ILE A 667 11.91 19.96 23.51
C ILE A 667 12.16 21.37 24.09
N GLN A 668 13.15 22.12 23.59
CA GLN A 668 13.45 23.49 24.04
C GLN A 668 12.28 24.43 23.75
N ASP A 669 11.63 24.27 22.60
CA ASP A 669 10.48 25.09 22.21
C ASP A 669 9.18 24.63 22.92
N HIS A 670 9.19 23.47 23.56
CA HIS A 670 8.04 22.86 24.26
C HIS A 670 8.34 22.61 25.74
N PRO A 671 8.48 23.67 26.55
CA PRO A 671 8.88 23.53 27.96
C PRO A 671 7.92 22.68 28.80
N ASN A 672 6.65 22.56 28.39
CA ASN A 672 5.64 21.71 29.02
C ASN A 672 5.60 20.30 28.47
N SER A 673 6.49 19.93 27.53
CA SER A 673 6.64 18.54 27.10
C SER A 673 6.87 17.62 28.31
N PRO A 674 6.23 16.44 28.37
CA PRO A 674 6.46 15.49 29.47
C PRO A 674 7.90 14.95 29.49
N TYR A 675 8.61 15.01 28.36
CA TYR A 675 9.98 14.52 28.19
C TYR A 675 10.98 15.69 28.11
N LYS A 676 12.17 15.49 28.67
CA LYS A 676 13.20 16.53 28.80
C LYS A 676 14.47 16.22 28.01
N SER A 677 14.56 15.03 27.43
CA SER A 677 15.70 14.65 26.59
C SER A 677 15.27 13.75 25.41
N PRO A 678 15.96 13.82 24.27
CA PRO A 678 15.65 12.97 23.13
C PRO A 678 15.62 11.46 23.45
N PRO A 679 16.55 10.88 24.25
CA PRO A 679 16.50 9.46 24.57
C PRO A 679 15.26 9.01 25.36
N GLU A 680 14.65 9.89 26.16
CA GLU A 680 13.40 9.57 26.87
C GLU A 680 12.25 9.30 25.88
N ILE A 681 12.27 9.96 24.73
CA ILE A 681 11.30 9.79 23.66
C ILE A 681 11.65 8.58 22.79
N THR A 682 12.85 8.59 22.22
CA THR A 682 13.25 7.64 21.16
C THR A 682 13.50 6.22 21.66
N ASN A 683 13.91 6.09 22.95
CA ASN A 683 14.13 4.80 23.59
C ASN A 683 12.93 4.33 24.44
N SER A 684 11.79 5.03 24.36
CA SER A 684 10.61 4.70 25.16
C SER A 684 10.02 3.34 24.74
N GLN A 685 9.63 2.55 25.76
CA GLN A 685 8.91 1.29 25.54
C GLN A 685 7.45 1.49 25.10
N LEU A 686 6.96 2.73 25.11
CA LEU A 686 5.64 3.11 24.58
C LEU A 686 5.64 3.28 23.05
N ARG A 687 6.80 3.23 22.39
CA ARG A 687 6.90 3.19 20.93
C ARG A 687 6.41 1.84 20.39
N ILE A 688 5.92 1.84 19.14
CA ILE A 688 5.56 0.57 18.52
C ILE A 688 6.81 -0.32 18.37
N PRO A 689 6.68 -1.63 18.60
CA PRO A 689 7.82 -2.55 18.64
C PRO A 689 8.66 -2.56 17.36
N GLN A 690 8.01 -2.53 16.20
CA GLN A 690 8.66 -2.51 14.88
C GLN A 690 9.67 -1.38 14.71
N LEU A 691 9.43 -0.22 15.33
CA LEU A 691 10.26 0.96 15.18
C LEU A 691 11.19 1.21 16.38
N ARG A 692 11.13 0.37 17.43
CA ARG A 692 12.07 0.47 18.58
C ARG A 692 13.51 0.14 18.17
N SER A 693 13.69 -0.78 17.23
CA SER A 693 15.02 -1.19 16.73
C SER A 693 15.50 -0.35 15.55
N ALA A 694 14.64 0.46 14.95
CA ALA A 694 15.05 1.37 13.92
C ALA A 694 16.09 2.36 14.43
N SER A 695 16.98 2.81 13.58
CA SER A 695 18.21 3.61 13.78
C SER A 695 18.12 4.85 14.70
N THR A 696 17.05 5.02 15.39
CA THR A 696 16.79 6.11 16.35
C THR A 696 17.29 5.84 17.76
N THR A 697 17.97 4.73 18.00
CA THR A 697 18.72 4.54 19.24
C THR A 697 19.98 5.38 19.13
N TYR A 698 19.94 6.58 19.69
CA TYR A 698 21.09 7.48 19.69
C TYR A 698 22.24 6.84 20.46
N THR A 699 23.22 6.32 19.74
CA THR A 699 24.30 5.51 20.30
C THR A 699 25.59 6.26 20.56
N GLY A 700 25.63 7.58 20.33
CA GLY A 700 26.86 8.21 20.76
C GLY A 700 27.24 9.61 20.30
N GLU A 701 26.67 10.16 19.27
CA GLU A 701 27.04 11.51 18.81
C GLU A 701 26.02 12.53 19.28
N GLY A 702 25.70 12.90 20.35
CA GLY A 702 24.71 13.83 20.86
C GLY A 702 24.39 15.04 19.96
N ALA A 703 24.09 16.17 20.59
CA ALA A 703 23.71 17.40 19.91
C ALA A 703 24.75 17.89 18.89
N MET A 704 24.33 18.53 17.84
CA MET A 704 25.19 19.20 16.88
C MET A 704 25.71 20.54 17.44
N SER A 705 26.95 20.85 17.17
CA SER A 705 27.45 22.21 17.43
C SER A 705 26.97 23.17 16.36
N GLU A 706 26.93 24.46 16.64
CA GLU A 706 26.59 25.49 15.66
C GLU A 706 27.48 25.40 14.40
N ALA A 707 28.76 25.12 14.56
CA ALA A 707 29.67 24.90 13.42
C ALA A 707 29.31 23.66 12.60
N SER A 708 28.80 22.62 13.25
CA SER A 708 28.35 21.41 12.55
C SER A 708 27.04 21.63 11.81
N ILE A 709 26.10 22.36 12.40
CA ILE A 709 24.85 22.76 11.77
C ILE A 709 25.15 23.59 10.50
N LYS A 710 26.03 24.59 10.65
CA LYS A 710 26.50 25.39 9.51
C LYS A 710 27.15 24.53 8.43
N GLY A 711 28.03 23.61 8.82
CA GLY A 711 28.67 22.67 7.88
C GLY A 711 27.65 21.79 7.13
N PHE A 712 26.56 21.38 7.80
CA PHE A 712 25.51 20.60 7.14
C PHE A 712 24.73 21.44 6.12
N VAL A 713 24.43 22.70 6.42
CA VAL A 713 23.82 23.62 5.47
C VAL A 713 24.74 23.87 4.26
N GLU A 714 26.03 24.13 4.51
CA GLU A 714 27.04 24.33 3.44
C GLU A 714 27.15 23.08 2.54
N TYR A 715 27.07 21.89 3.10
CA TYR A 715 27.02 20.63 2.34
C TYR A 715 25.80 20.58 1.42
N ARG A 716 24.60 20.86 1.94
CA ARG A 716 23.36 20.86 1.14
C ARG A 716 23.43 21.89 0.01
N GLN A 717 23.85 23.11 0.31
CA GLN A 717 24.04 24.15 -0.71
C GLN A 717 25.11 23.80 -1.77
N ALA A 718 26.19 23.09 -1.37
CA ALA A 718 27.17 22.58 -2.31
C ALA A 718 26.56 21.54 -3.26
N TYR A 719 25.71 20.68 -2.72
CA TYR A 719 25.01 19.66 -3.51
C TYR A 719 23.99 20.30 -4.46
N GLN A 720 23.21 21.29 -4.00
CA GLN A 720 22.31 22.08 -4.86
C GLN A 720 23.05 22.69 -6.06
N ARG A 721 24.20 23.33 -5.81
CA ARG A 721 25.01 23.88 -6.90
C ARG A 721 25.55 22.83 -7.87
N GLN A 722 25.90 21.65 -7.35
CA GLN A 722 26.38 20.54 -8.17
C GLN A 722 25.28 19.99 -9.08
N LEU A 723 24.06 19.82 -8.57
CA LEU A 723 22.90 19.38 -9.37
C LEU A 723 22.51 20.44 -10.41
N ALA A 724 22.46 21.71 -10.04
CA ALA A 724 22.18 22.79 -10.98
C ALA A 724 23.24 22.88 -12.10
N GLY A 725 24.52 22.66 -11.77
CA GLY A 725 25.61 22.58 -12.76
C GLY A 725 25.43 21.40 -13.72
N TRP A 726 25.09 20.23 -13.18
CA TRP A 726 24.80 19.03 -13.96
C TRP A 726 23.61 19.24 -14.91
N MET A 727 22.48 19.76 -14.43
CA MET A 727 21.32 20.06 -15.29
C MET A 727 21.69 21.06 -16.41
N THR A 728 22.50 22.07 -16.10
CA THR A 728 22.99 23.03 -17.09
C THR A 728 23.89 22.37 -18.13
N GLU A 729 24.82 21.49 -17.73
CA GLU A 729 25.70 20.74 -18.63
C GLU A 729 24.92 19.77 -19.54
N GLN A 730 23.83 19.19 -19.02
CA GLN A 730 22.94 18.32 -19.80
C GLN A 730 21.96 19.12 -20.67
N GLY A 731 21.86 20.44 -20.49
CA GLY A 731 20.97 21.33 -21.25
C GLY A 731 19.48 21.06 -20.97
N VAL A 732 19.12 20.76 -19.71
CA VAL A 732 17.75 20.50 -19.28
C VAL A 732 17.25 21.54 -18.30
N ASP A 733 15.95 21.83 -18.36
CA ASP A 733 15.24 22.72 -17.41
C ASP A 733 14.83 21.98 -16.13
N ALA A 734 14.50 20.69 -16.25
CA ALA A 734 14.18 19.79 -15.14
C ALA A 734 14.49 18.34 -15.52
N VAL A 735 14.52 17.47 -14.52
CA VAL A 735 14.69 16.01 -14.69
C VAL A 735 13.43 15.30 -14.23
N VAL A 736 12.95 14.33 -15.03
CA VAL A 736 11.78 13.53 -14.71
C VAL A 736 12.21 12.21 -14.07
N PHE A 737 11.56 11.88 -12.94
CA PHE A 737 11.70 10.63 -12.21
C PHE A 737 10.36 9.90 -12.15
N PRO A 738 10.35 8.55 -12.02
CA PRO A 738 9.12 7.83 -11.76
C PRO A 738 8.62 8.11 -10.33
N GLY A 739 7.33 8.16 -10.12
CA GLY A 739 6.74 8.26 -8.79
C GLY A 739 7.03 7.02 -7.94
N GLU A 740 7.06 5.86 -8.60
CA GLU A 740 7.45 4.58 -8.02
C GLU A 740 8.11 3.69 -9.07
N ALA A 741 9.10 2.89 -8.67
CA ALA A 741 9.79 1.99 -9.61
C ALA A 741 9.12 0.62 -9.73
N SER A 742 8.17 0.30 -8.85
CA SER A 742 7.56 -1.03 -8.78
C SER A 742 6.14 -0.99 -8.26
N THR A 743 5.47 -2.12 -8.39
CA THR A 743 4.19 -2.37 -7.72
C THR A 743 4.34 -2.18 -6.21
N ILE A 744 3.40 -1.45 -5.58
CA ILE A 744 3.38 -1.25 -4.14
C ILE A 744 3.24 -2.60 -3.44
N HIS A 745 4.05 -2.82 -2.41
CA HIS A 745 4.07 -4.05 -1.64
C HIS A 745 2.79 -4.26 -0.82
N LEU A 746 2.54 -5.51 -0.47
CA LEU A 746 1.46 -5.88 0.45
C LEU A 746 1.75 -5.37 1.87
N ASN A 747 0.71 -5.11 2.63
CA ASN A 747 0.85 -4.68 4.04
C ASN A 747 1.50 -5.72 4.95
N ASP A 748 1.50 -6.98 4.56
CA ASP A 748 1.96 -8.14 5.31
C ASP A 748 3.16 -8.85 4.70
N SER A 749 3.67 -8.35 3.58
CA SER A 749 4.91 -8.85 2.96
C SER A 749 5.59 -7.77 2.14
N ASN A 750 6.88 -7.91 1.92
CA ASN A 750 7.66 -7.04 1.06
C ASN A 750 7.72 -7.59 -0.37
N GLU A 751 6.63 -7.48 -1.08
CA GLU A 751 6.43 -8.10 -2.38
C GLU A 751 7.01 -7.30 -3.55
N SER A 752 7.56 -6.12 -3.31
CA SER A 752 8.01 -5.23 -4.37
C SER A 752 9.43 -4.72 -4.17
N SER A 753 10.05 -4.25 -5.23
CA SER A 753 11.34 -3.58 -5.17
C SER A 753 11.33 -2.31 -4.33
N PHE A 754 10.17 -1.69 -4.14
CA PHE A 754 10.02 -0.57 -3.20
C PHE A 754 10.32 -1.00 -1.76
N ALA A 755 9.96 -2.21 -1.40
CA ALA A 755 10.26 -2.80 -0.12
C ALA A 755 11.64 -3.47 -0.06
N ARG A 756 12.15 -3.95 -1.18
CA ARG A 756 13.52 -4.44 -1.34
C ARG A 756 14.49 -3.29 -1.44
N GLU A 757 14.39 -2.39 -0.52
CA GLU A 757 15.17 -1.20 -0.57
C GLU A 757 16.66 -1.47 -0.62
N THR A 758 17.29 -0.84 -1.53
CA THR A 758 18.70 -0.60 -1.43
C THR A 758 19.00 0.15 -0.15
N PRO A 759 20.08 -0.18 0.53
CA PRO A 759 20.42 0.27 1.88
C PRO A 759 20.51 1.78 2.07
N THR A 760 20.49 2.55 0.99
CA THR A 760 20.67 4.01 1.02
C THR A 760 19.63 4.74 0.19
N GLY A 761 18.48 4.06 -0.05
CA GLY A 761 17.44 4.66 -0.86
C GLY A 761 17.89 4.82 -2.31
N ALA A 762 17.98 3.72 -3.06
CA ALA A 762 17.67 3.78 -4.47
C ALA A 762 16.18 4.10 -4.59
N ARG A 763 15.81 5.04 -3.83
CA ARG A 763 14.63 5.84 -3.93
C ARG A 763 14.78 6.57 -5.21
N ILE A 764 13.69 6.70 -5.83
CA ILE A 764 13.55 7.16 -7.18
C ILE A 764 14.04 8.58 -7.35
N ASP A 765 14.15 9.35 -6.26
CA ASP A 765 14.76 10.67 -6.23
C ASP A 765 15.46 10.94 -4.89
N PRO A 766 16.61 10.31 -4.64
CA PRO A 766 17.35 10.54 -3.41
C PRO A 766 18.00 11.93 -3.35
N GLN A 767 18.17 12.58 -4.52
CA GLN A 767 18.89 13.84 -4.58
C GLN A 767 18.06 14.99 -4.02
N ALA A 768 16.78 15.09 -4.36
CA ALA A 768 15.93 16.20 -3.93
C ALA A 768 15.93 16.39 -2.41
N SER A 769 15.64 15.35 -1.66
CA SER A 769 15.63 15.43 -0.21
C SER A 769 17.02 15.62 0.41
N ASN A 770 18.06 14.97 -0.14
CA ASN A 770 19.43 15.04 0.37
C ASN A 770 20.13 16.37 0.02
N ALA A 771 19.81 16.96 -1.12
CA ALA A 771 20.33 18.25 -1.55
C ALA A 771 19.47 19.42 -1.07
N GLY A 772 18.18 19.21 -0.88
CA GLY A 772 17.22 20.27 -0.58
C GLY A 772 16.81 21.08 -1.82
N VAL A 773 16.66 20.39 -2.97
CA VAL A 773 16.14 20.96 -4.21
C VAL A 773 14.65 20.64 -4.38
N PRO A 774 13.92 21.42 -5.21
CA PRO A 774 12.49 21.21 -5.35
C PRO A 774 12.15 20.04 -6.26
N THR A 775 11.08 19.32 -5.90
CA THR A 775 10.49 18.25 -6.69
C THR A 775 8.97 18.38 -6.66
N ALA A 776 8.34 18.53 -7.81
CA ALA A 776 6.90 18.49 -7.97
C ALA A 776 6.46 17.06 -8.34
N ILE A 777 5.46 16.52 -7.61
CA ILE A 777 4.88 15.19 -7.80
C ILE A 777 3.46 15.37 -8.27
N PHE A 778 3.06 14.65 -9.32
CA PHE A 778 1.72 14.77 -9.90
C PHE A 778 1.27 13.47 -10.57
N PRO A 779 -0.06 13.20 -10.59
CA PRO A 779 -0.62 12.01 -11.22
C PRO A 779 -0.38 11.97 -12.73
N ALA A 780 0.04 10.82 -13.24
CA ALA A 780 0.28 10.60 -14.65
C ALA A 780 -0.70 9.59 -15.27
N GLY A 781 -1.27 8.69 -14.47
CA GLY A 781 -2.19 7.68 -14.95
C GLY A 781 -2.36 6.51 -13.99
N VAL A 782 -2.51 5.32 -14.57
CA VAL A 782 -2.70 4.06 -13.84
C VAL A 782 -1.86 2.96 -14.49
N SER A 783 -1.13 2.22 -13.68
CA SER A 783 -0.38 1.04 -14.10
C SER A 783 -1.27 -0.07 -14.62
N PRO A 784 -0.71 -1.05 -15.35
CA PRO A 784 -1.45 -2.22 -15.81
C PRO A 784 -2.11 -3.04 -14.70
N VAL A 785 -1.62 -2.93 -13.46
CA VAL A 785 -2.18 -3.61 -12.27
C VAL A 785 -3.20 -2.76 -11.50
N GLY A 786 -3.55 -1.58 -12.02
CA GLY A 786 -4.56 -0.70 -11.41
C GLY A 786 -4.05 0.21 -10.30
N GLN A 787 -2.73 0.26 -10.10
CA GLN A 787 -2.08 1.17 -9.17
C GLN A 787 -1.96 2.56 -9.79
N PRO A 788 -2.18 3.66 -9.05
CA PRO A 788 -1.87 5.00 -9.55
C PRO A 788 -0.41 5.14 -9.95
N ASP A 789 -0.15 5.80 -11.06
CA ASP A 789 1.17 6.15 -11.54
C ASP A 789 1.37 7.67 -11.45
N ASN A 790 2.44 8.11 -10.81
CA ASN A 790 2.82 9.51 -10.74
C ASN A 790 4.18 9.73 -11.42
N LEU A 791 4.39 10.94 -11.88
CA LEU A 791 5.71 11.44 -12.28
C LEU A 791 6.21 12.51 -11.30
N GLN A 792 7.52 12.66 -11.23
CA GLN A 792 8.19 13.70 -10.47
C GLN A 792 9.02 14.56 -11.40
N LEU A 793 9.02 15.88 -11.20
CA LEU A 793 9.96 16.81 -11.86
C LEU A 793 10.85 17.44 -10.81
N GLU A 794 12.13 17.12 -10.83
CA GLU A 794 13.18 17.76 -10.04
C GLU A 794 13.77 18.95 -10.83
N GLY A 795 13.98 20.07 -10.15
CA GLY A 795 14.61 21.26 -10.72
C GLY A 795 15.75 21.80 -9.86
N PRO A 796 16.48 22.79 -10.34
CA PRO A 796 17.48 23.49 -9.55
C PRO A 796 16.84 24.23 -8.38
N ALA A 797 17.60 24.45 -7.30
CA ALA A 797 17.09 25.18 -6.13
C ALA A 797 16.43 26.51 -6.55
N PHE A 798 15.28 26.82 -5.96
CA PHE A 798 14.43 27.98 -6.21
C PHE A 798 13.63 27.97 -7.53
N SER A 799 13.59 26.85 -8.25
CA SER A 799 12.69 26.67 -9.41
C SER A 799 11.31 26.10 -9.03
N ASP A 800 10.98 26.12 -7.75
CA ASP A 800 9.73 25.59 -7.20
C ASP A 800 8.48 26.06 -7.95
N PRO A 801 8.30 27.39 -8.23
CA PRO A 801 7.09 27.85 -8.90
C PRO A 801 7.02 27.41 -10.36
N GLU A 802 8.18 27.37 -11.05
CA GLU A 802 8.28 26.91 -12.43
C GLU A 802 7.94 25.41 -12.54
N LEU A 803 8.42 24.57 -11.58
CA LEU A 803 8.07 23.16 -11.53
C LEU A 803 6.58 22.95 -11.30
N LEU A 804 5.98 23.72 -10.39
CA LEU A 804 4.53 23.65 -10.18
C LEU A 804 3.75 24.06 -11.44
N GLY A 805 4.23 25.08 -12.17
CA GLY A 805 3.68 25.47 -13.46
C GLY A 805 3.79 24.34 -14.50
N MET A 806 4.94 23.65 -14.58
CA MET A 806 5.14 22.50 -15.47
C MET A 806 4.21 21.34 -15.10
N ALA A 807 4.03 21.06 -13.81
CA ALA A 807 3.09 20.05 -13.32
C ALA A 807 1.64 20.40 -13.71
N TYR A 808 1.24 21.66 -13.60
CA TYR A 808 -0.07 22.14 -14.03
C TYR A 808 -0.26 21.98 -15.55
N ALA A 809 0.73 22.33 -16.36
CA ALA A 809 0.66 22.14 -17.82
C ALA A 809 0.53 20.65 -18.19
N PHE A 810 1.21 19.76 -17.48
CA PHE A 810 1.08 18.32 -17.65
C PHE A 810 -0.33 17.83 -17.25
N GLU A 811 -0.83 18.24 -16.08
CA GLU A 811 -2.16 17.87 -15.56
C GLU A 811 -3.27 18.21 -16.57
N ASN A 812 -3.20 19.37 -17.22
CA ASN A 812 -4.17 19.82 -18.23
C ASN A 812 -4.17 18.97 -19.52
N VAL A 813 -3.11 18.22 -19.78
CA VAL A 813 -3.00 17.34 -20.97
C VAL A 813 -3.25 15.88 -20.59
N ALA A 814 -2.70 15.43 -19.47
CA ALA A 814 -2.73 14.03 -19.05
C ALA A 814 -4.05 13.63 -18.41
N HIS A 815 -4.65 14.52 -17.58
CA HIS A 815 -5.80 14.21 -16.73
C HIS A 815 -5.56 12.92 -15.93
N GLY A 816 -4.37 12.79 -15.36
CA GLY A 816 -3.86 11.54 -14.77
C GLY A 816 -4.47 11.18 -13.42
N HIS A 817 -5.09 12.13 -12.72
CA HIS A 817 -5.69 11.89 -11.41
C HIS A 817 -6.79 10.82 -11.48
N GLN A 818 -6.81 9.95 -10.47
CA GLN A 818 -7.79 8.88 -10.34
C GLN A 818 -8.54 9.00 -9.01
N GLU A 819 -9.85 8.83 -9.06
CA GLU A 819 -10.68 8.67 -7.86
C GLU A 819 -10.67 7.22 -7.39
N THR A 820 -10.58 7.01 -6.09
CA THR A 820 -10.66 5.66 -5.53
C THR A 820 -12.07 5.10 -5.62
N LYS A 821 -12.16 3.78 -5.89
CA LYS A 821 -13.43 3.04 -5.93
C LYS A 821 -13.80 2.41 -4.60
N VAL A 822 -12.87 2.34 -3.65
CA VAL A 822 -13.08 1.68 -2.34
C VAL A 822 -13.65 2.61 -1.28
N ALA A 823 -13.75 3.91 -1.56
CA ALA A 823 -14.43 4.88 -0.72
C ALA A 823 -15.46 5.69 -1.53
N PRO A 824 -16.51 5.07 -2.06
CA PRO A 824 -17.50 5.73 -2.91
C PRO A 824 -18.24 6.86 -2.18
N ALA A 825 -19.03 7.64 -2.93
CA ALA A 825 -19.90 8.65 -2.35
C ALA A 825 -20.93 8.02 -1.40
N LEU A 826 -21.17 8.67 -0.26
CA LEU A 826 -22.18 8.23 0.70
C LEU A 826 -23.58 8.48 0.14
N LYS A 827 -24.52 7.61 0.51
CA LYS A 827 -25.95 7.82 0.18
C LYS A 827 -26.51 8.98 1.00
N TYR A 828 -27.12 9.95 0.34
CA TYR A 828 -27.81 11.05 1.02
C TYR A 828 -29.11 10.56 1.64
N VAL A 829 -29.37 10.97 2.88
CA VAL A 829 -30.59 10.66 3.63
C VAL A 829 -31.22 11.95 4.10
N GLU A 830 -32.42 12.27 3.60
CA GLU A 830 -33.27 13.38 4.07
C GLU A 830 -34.51 12.79 4.74
N ASP A 831 -34.82 13.22 5.94
CA ASP A 831 -36.03 12.80 6.71
C ASP A 831 -36.26 11.27 6.75
N GLY A 832 -35.23 10.49 6.79
CA GLY A 832 -35.29 9.03 6.81
C GLY A 832 -35.52 8.37 5.43
N VAL A 833 -35.49 9.13 4.34
CA VAL A 833 -35.52 8.62 2.96
C VAL A 833 -34.10 8.61 2.39
N VAL A 834 -33.62 7.45 1.93
CA VAL A 834 -32.33 7.33 1.27
C VAL A 834 -32.45 7.83 -0.17
N THR A 835 -31.79 8.92 -0.50
CA THR A 835 -31.73 9.45 -1.87
C THR A 835 -30.26 9.38 -2.36
N PRO A 836 -29.99 8.91 -3.59
CA PRO A 836 -28.64 8.98 -4.14
C PRO A 836 -28.19 10.44 -4.30
N PRO A 837 -26.89 10.75 -4.16
CA PRO A 837 -26.36 12.07 -4.45
C PRO A 837 -26.75 12.55 -5.85
N ALA A 838 -27.06 13.85 -5.99
CA ALA A 838 -27.40 14.43 -7.29
C ALA A 838 -26.22 14.27 -8.26
N GLY A 839 -26.43 13.57 -9.37
CA GLY A 839 -25.41 13.30 -10.39
C GLY A 839 -25.06 11.83 -10.63
N LEU A 840 -25.50 10.91 -9.77
CA LEU A 840 -25.33 9.47 -10.01
C LEU A 840 -26.62 8.87 -10.61
N THR A 841 -26.60 8.56 -11.89
CA THR A 841 -27.66 7.77 -12.53
C THR A 841 -27.49 6.31 -12.15
N THR A 842 -28.30 5.82 -11.22
CA THR A 842 -28.37 4.39 -10.90
C THR A 842 -29.10 3.65 -12.01
N SER A 843 -28.45 2.67 -12.63
CA SER A 843 -29.16 1.64 -13.38
C SER A 843 -29.94 0.77 -12.38
N PRO A 844 -31.20 0.41 -12.67
CA PRO A 844 -31.98 -0.39 -11.74
C PRO A 844 -31.46 -1.82 -11.69
N GLU A 845 -30.91 -2.21 -10.54
CA GLU A 845 -30.69 -3.62 -10.23
C GLU A 845 -32.03 -4.27 -9.86
N SER A 846 -32.32 -5.40 -10.52
CA SER A 846 -33.50 -6.21 -10.27
C SER A 846 -33.38 -6.92 -8.92
N SER A 847 -34.18 -6.51 -7.96
CA SER A 847 -34.36 -7.24 -6.69
C SER A 847 -35.17 -8.50 -6.93
N THR A 848 -34.56 -9.67 -6.85
CA THR A 848 -35.26 -10.94 -6.65
C THR A 848 -35.19 -11.34 -5.20
N THR A 849 -36.25 -11.11 -4.48
CA THR A 849 -36.46 -11.69 -3.15
C THR A 849 -37.02 -13.11 -3.28
N PRO A 850 -36.51 -14.11 -2.57
CA PRO A 850 -37.15 -15.43 -2.50
C PRO A 850 -38.33 -15.40 -1.51
N PRO A 851 -39.41 -16.13 -1.74
CA PRO A 851 -40.58 -16.11 -0.85
C PRO A 851 -40.40 -17.04 0.35
N ALA A 852 -40.70 -16.54 1.54
CA ALA A 852 -40.91 -17.35 2.73
C ALA A 852 -42.30 -18.02 2.65
N GLY A 853 -42.32 -19.32 2.84
CA GLY A 853 -43.56 -20.09 2.94
C GLY A 853 -44.18 -20.07 4.31
N SER A 854 -45.50 -19.99 4.37
CA SER A 854 -46.34 -20.81 5.29
C SER A 854 -47.83 -20.72 4.98
N ALA A 855 -48.37 -21.82 4.73
CA ALA A 855 -49.65 -22.49 5.01
C ALA A 855 -50.98 -21.73 5.15
N SER A 856 -51.89 -22.24 4.30
CA SER A 856 -53.27 -22.64 4.50
C SER A 856 -54.39 -21.59 4.63
N SER A 857 -55.34 -21.51 3.77
CA SER A 857 -56.57 -22.26 3.68
C SER A 857 -57.60 -21.51 2.81
N THR A 858 -58.17 -22.31 1.93
CA THR A 858 -59.59 -22.33 1.48
C THR A 858 -60.30 -21.16 0.82
N ASP A 859 -60.66 -21.42 -0.36
CA ASP A 859 -61.92 -21.46 -1.05
C ASP A 859 -62.36 -20.34 -1.98
N ALA A 860 -62.70 -20.84 -3.15
CA ALA A 860 -63.85 -20.58 -4.03
C ALA A 860 -63.90 -19.30 -4.88
N GLY A 861 -63.89 -19.52 -6.14
CA GLY A 861 -64.96 -19.07 -7.02
C GLY A 861 -64.75 -18.07 -8.09
N SER A 862 -64.78 -18.67 -9.31
CA SER A 862 -65.46 -18.16 -10.50
C SER A 862 -64.82 -17.10 -11.42
N THR A 863 -64.51 -17.65 -12.56
CA THR A 863 -64.73 -17.19 -13.95
C THR A 863 -65.02 -15.75 -14.29
N SER A 864 -64.25 -15.18 -15.22
CA SER A 864 -64.77 -14.86 -16.54
C SER A 864 -63.72 -14.25 -17.46
N SER A 865 -63.75 -14.70 -18.67
CA SER A 865 -63.04 -14.30 -19.89
C SER A 865 -63.36 -12.88 -20.37
N SER A 866 -62.42 -12.17 -20.98
CA SER A 866 -62.69 -11.49 -22.25
C SER A 866 -61.42 -11.09 -22.97
N THR A 867 -61.41 -11.50 -24.20
CA THR A 867 -60.54 -11.17 -25.32
C THR A 867 -60.53 -9.70 -25.71
N SER A 868 -59.36 -9.19 -26.10
CA SER A 868 -59.20 -8.30 -27.25
C SER A 868 -57.77 -8.17 -27.73
N THR A 869 -57.51 -8.44 -28.98
CA THR A 869 -56.35 -8.26 -29.83
C THR A 869 -56.30 -6.85 -30.45
N PRO A 870 -55.30 -6.52 -31.32
CA PRO A 870 -53.95 -6.05 -30.98
C PRO A 870 -53.67 -4.66 -31.55
N SER A 871 -52.64 -4.01 -31.08
CA SER A 871 -52.11 -2.80 -31.71
C SER A 871 -50.62 -2.95 -31.95
N THR A 872 -50.25 -2.78 -33.18
CA THR A 872 -48.93 -2.81 -33.78
C THR A 872 -48.00 -1.77 -33.14
N GLY A 873 -46.89 -2.21 -32.56
CA GLY A 873 -45.77 -1.39 -32.11
C GLY A 873 -44.46 -2.00 -32.58
N THR A 874 -43.69 -1.23 -33.31
CA THR A 874 -42.39 -1.48 -33.91
C THR A 874 -41.40 -2.11 -32.94
N PRO A 875 -40.52 -3.05 -33.31
CA PRO A 875 -39.62 -3.72 -32.38
C PRO A 875 -38.47 -2.81 -31.95
N ALA A 876 -38.27 -2.72 -30.67
CA ALA A 876 -37.08 -2.12 -30.07
C ALA A 876 -35.84 -2.96 -30.42
N THR A 877 -34.92 -2.38 -31.14
CA THR A 877 -33.59 -2.96 -31.43
C THR A 877 -32.79 -3.08 -30.14
N THR A 878 -32.60 -4.30 -29.68
CA THR A 878 -31.59 -4.60 -28.65
C THR A 878 -30.20 -4.29 -29.22
N SER A 879 -29.49 -3.35 -28.62
CA SER A 879 -28.10 -3.04 -28.99
C SER A 879 -27.21 -4.23 -28.62
N GLU A 880 -26.73 -4.98 -29.62
CA GLU A 880 -25.70 -6.01 -29.35
C GLU A 880 -24.37 -5.41 -28.95
N LYS A 881 -23.80 -5.90 -27.85
CA LYS A 881 -22.47 -5.55 -27.34
C LYS A 881 -21.40 -5.87 -28.39
N ALA A 882 -20.50 -4.93 -28.65
CA ALA A 882 -19.48 -5.07 -29.70
C ALA A 882 -18.51 -6.25 -29.37
N THR A 883 -18.25 -7.11 -30.38
CA THR A 883 -17.40 -8.30 -30.22
C THR A 883 -16.36 -8.37 -31.35
N ALA A 884 -15.09 -8.59 -31.01
CA ALA A 884 -14.01 -8.70 -31.98
C ALA A 884 -13.78 -10.14 -32.45
N HIS A 885 -13.41 -10.28 -33.71
CA HIS A 885 -12.97 -11.57 -34.29
C HIS A 885 -11.97 -11.41 -35.43
N LEU A 886 -11.11 -12.41 -35.61
CA LEU A 886 -10.18 -12.46 -36.73
C LEU A 886 -10.89 -12.83 -38.02
N VAL A 887 -10.59 -12.08 -39.10
CA VAL A 887 -11.13 -12.32 -40.44
C VAL A 887 -10.02 -12.94 -41.29
N GLY A 888 -10.16 -14.25 -41.54
CA GLY A 888 -9.21 -15.01 -42.35
C GLY A 888 -7.88 -15.34 -41.64
N ALA A 889 -6.98 -15.97 -42.38
CA ALA A 889 -5.69 -16.42 -41.86
C ALA A 889 -4.68 -15.25 -41.79
N ILE A 890 -3.79 -15.29 -40.79
CA ILE A 890 -2.65 -14.37 -40.70
C ILE A 890 -1.57 -14.81 -41.67
N LYS A 891 -1.02 -13.87 -42.44
CA LYS A 891 -0.02 -14.15 -43.48
C LYS A 891 1.29 -13.42 -43.16
N LEU A 892 2.39 -14.10 -43.36
CA LEU A 892 3.71 -13.46 -43.37
C LEU A 892 3.99 -12.94 -44.76
N THR A 893 4.05 -11.64 -44.96
CA THR A 893 4.27 -11.01 -46.25
C THR A 893 5.37 -9.94 -46.11
N GLY A 894 6.49 -10.11 -46.85
CA GLY A 894 7.61 -9.16 -46.77
C GLY A 894 8.22 -9.00 -45.39
N GLY A 895 8.32 -10.07 -44.60
CA GLY A 895 8.86 -10.04 -43.25
C GLY A 895 7.94 -9.40 -42.20
N LYS A 896 6.69 -9.09 -42.55
CA LYS A 896 5.66 -8.56 -41.66
C LYS A 896 4.49 -9.54 -41.53
N LEU A 897 3.94 -9.67 -40.35
CA LEU A 897 2.71 -10.39 -40.08
C LEU A 897 1.52 -9.51 -40.48
N VAL A 898 0.61 -10.05 -41.31
CA VAL A 898 -0.58 -9.33 -41.75
C VAL A 898 -1.83 -10.04 -41.20
N ALA A 899 -2.58 -9.34 -40.36
CA ALA A 899 -3.82 -9.79 -39.76
C ALA A 899 -4.96 -8.85 -40.14
N THR A 900 -6.19 -9.36 -40.17
CA THR A 900 -7.40 -8.54 -40.26
C THR A 900 -8.31 -8.86 -39.08
N VAL A 901 -8.67 -7.86 -38.29
CA VAL A 901 -9.57 -7.99 -37.14
C VAL A 901 -10.85 -7.21 -37.48
N ALA A 902 -11.99 -7.77 -37.19
CA ALA A 902 -13.30 -7.12 -37.34
C ALA A 902 -13.94 -6.97 -35.96
N CYS A 903 -14.62 -5.86 -35.74
CA CYS A 903 -15.48 -5.61 -34.60
C CYS A 903 -16.93 -5.67 -35.07
N THR A 904 -17.73 -6.62 -34.57
CA THR A 904 -19.17 -6.76 -34.84
C THR A 904 -19.92 -6.13 -33.67
N GLY A 905 -21.05 -5.50 -33.94
CA GLY A 905 -21.86 -4.76 -32.97
C GLY A 905 -22.33 -3.45 -33.59
N THR A 906 -23.31 -2.83 -33.01
CA THR A 906 -23.95 -1.62 -33.56
C THR A 906 -23.46 -0.34 -32.91
N THR A 907 -22.86 -0.43 -31.68
CA THR A 907 -22.37 0.74 -30.90
C THR A 907 -21.07 0.41 -30.17
N GLY A 908 -20.25 1.40 -29.95
CA GLY A 908 -19.00 1.29 -29.17
C GLY A 908 -17.76 0.91 -29.99
N SER A 909 -16.73 0.38 -29.32
CA SER A 909 -15.51 -0.16 -29.94
C SER A 909 -15.19 -1.53 -29.40
N CYS A 910 -14.34 -2.28 -30.12
CA CYS A 910 -13.73 -3.49 -29.64
C CYS A 910 -12.27 -3.20 -29.29
N ASP A 911 -11.93 -3.21 -28.02
CA ASP A 911 -10.55 -3.19 -27.54
C ASP A 911 -10.09 -4.63 -27.41
N VAL A 912 -9.00 -5.00 -28.05
CA VAL A 912 -8.48 -6.36 -28.07
C VAL A 912 -6.97 -6.36 -28.21
N ILE A 913 -6.33 -7.35 -27.63
CA ILE A 913 -4.91 -7.62 -27.80
C ILE A 913 -4.76 -8.75 -28.81
N LEU A 914 -3.98 -8.52 -29.87
CA LEU A 914 -3.58 -9.54 -30.83
C LEU A 914 -2.27 -10.18 -30.37
N GLU A 915 -2.35 -11.32 -29.74
CA GLU A 915 -1.21 -12.11 -29.28
C GLU A 915 -0.71 -13.03 -30.39
N VAL A 916 0.60 -13.00 -30.68
CA VAL A 916 1.24 -13.85 -31.68
C VAL A 916 2.41 -14.60 -31.05
N THR A 917 2.33 -15.91 -30.95
CA THR A 917 3.34 -16.78 -30.33
C THR A 917 4.00 -17.70 -31.35
N ALA A 918 5.33 -17.82 -31.27
CA ALA A 918 6.13 -18.78 -32.02
C ALA A 918 7.17 -19.43 -31.08
N GLY A 919 6.97 -20.70 -30.75
CA GLY A 919 7.78 -21.42 -29.73
C GLY A 919 7.57 -20.80 -28.35
N LYS A 920 8.66 -20.40 -27.68
CA LYS A 920 8.62 -19.70 -26.38
C LYS A 920 8.54 -18.18 -26.50
N SER A 921 8.43 -17.62 -27.71
CA SER A 921 8.42 -16.15 -27.92
C SER A 921 7.03 -15.67 -28.31
N THR A 922 6.48 -14.75 -27.54
CA THR A 922 5.18 -14.11 -27.75
C THR A 922 5.36 -12.62 -28.07
N MET A 923 4.44 -12.05 -28.81
CA MET A 923 4.33 -10.63 -29.10
C MET A 923 2.86 -10.24 -29.04
N GLU A 924 2.55 -9.18 -28.33
CA GLU A 924 1.22 -8.62 -28.19
C GLU A 924 1.08 -7.30 -28.93
N VAL A 925 -0.10 -7.04 -29.47
CA VAL A 925 -0.41 -5.78 -30.16
C VAL A 925 -1.81 -5.33 -29.76
N PRO A 926 -1.94 -4.28 -28.96
CA PRO A 926 -3.24 -3.74 -28.60
C PRO A 926 -3.92 -3.09 -29.79
N LEU A 927 -5.23 -3.23 -29.91
CA LEU A 927 -6.04 -2.78 -31.03
C LEU A 927 -7.39 -2.27 -30.57
N THR A 928 -7.71 -1.05 -30.92
CA THR A 928 -9.07 -0.51 -30.84
C THR A 928 -9.70 -0.44 -32.23
N ILE A 929 -10.90 -1.00 -32.37
CA ILE A 929 -11.64 -1.08 -33.65
C ILE A 929 -13.09 -0.65 -33.41
N ALA A 930 -13.53 0.42 -34.05
CA ALA A 930 -14.92 0.86 -33.92
C ALA A 930 -15.92 -0.22 -34.36
N ALA A 931 -17.07 -0.27 -33.73
CA ALA A 931 -18.16 -1.20 -34.06
C ALA A 931 -18.52 -1.17 -35.55
N GLY A 932 -18.78 -2.33 -36.16
CA GLY A 932 -19.04 -2.47 -37.57
C GLY A 932 -17.86 -2.30 -38.52
N LYS A 933 -16.63 -2.04 -38.01
CA LYS A 933 -15.42 -1.82 -38.82
C LYS A 933 -14.49 -3.03 -38.82
N LYS A 934 -13.65 -3.08 -39.88
CA LYS A 934 -12.55 -4.05 -40.02
C LYS A 934 -11.22 -3.29 -40.12
N LYS A 935 -10.16 -3.74 -39.38
CA LYS A 935 -8.84 -3.15 -39.44
C LYS A 935 -7.82 -4.17 -39.94
N LYS A 936 -7.10 -3.85 -41.00
CA LYS A 936 -6.00 -4.66 -41.52
C LYS A 936 -4.70 -4.14 -40.94
N ILE A 937 -3.94 -5.02 -40.30
CA ILE A 937 -2.75 -4.66 -39.50
C ILE A 937 -1.53 -5.31 -40.14
N LYS A 938 -0.44 -4.57 -40.21
CA LYS A 938 0.86 -5.08 -40.68
C LYS A 938 1.83 -4.90 -39.52
N ILE A 939 2.30 -5.99 -38.92
CA ILE A 939 3.09 -6.01 -37.70
C ILE A 939 4.49 -6.52 -38.03
N LYS A 940 5.54 -5.79 -37.59
CA LYS A 940 6.92 -6.27 -37.68
C LYS A 940 7.18 -7.15 -36.44
N PRO A 941 7.55 -8.44 -36.61
CA PRO A 941 7.86 -9.29 -35.47
C PRO A 941 9.01 -8.71 -34.64
N THR A 942 8.91 -8.81 -33.32
CA THR A 942 10.03 -8.48 -32.42
C THR A 942 11.27 -9.35 -32.73
N LYS A 943 12.47 -8.90 -32.34
CA LYS A 943 13.70 -9.65 -32.59
C LYS A 943 13.63 -11.08 -32.05
N PRO A 944 13.13 -11.34 -30.81
CA PRO A 944 12.97 -12.71 -30.29
C PRO A 944 11.98 -13.54 -31.13
N LEU A 945 10.82 -12.99 -31.45
CA LEU A 945 9.77 -13.67 -32.25
C LEU A 945 10.30 -14.01 -33.66
N ALA A 946 10.99 -13.08 -34.31
CA ALA A 946 11.61 -13.30 -35.62
C ALA A 946 12.70 -14.37 -35.58
N LYS A 947 13.51 -14.42 -34.49
CA LYS A 947 14.52 -15.46 -34.28
C LYS A 947 13.86 -16.83 -34.07
N SER A 948 12.81 -16.92 -33.26
CA SER A 948 12.04 -18.14 -33.03
C SER A 948 11.37 -18.66 -34.30
N MET A 949 10.79 -17.78 -35.11
CA MET A 949 10.21 -18.11 -36.40
C MET A 949 11.24 -18.64 -37.42
N LYS A 950 12.48 -18.11 -37.40
CA LYS A 950 13.59 -18.60 -38.24
C LYS A 950 14.13 -19.96 -37.75
N ALA A 951 14.22 -20.16 -36.45
CA ALA A 951 14.72 -21.41 -35.87
C ALA A 951 13.76 -22.58 -36.08
N HIS A 952 12.45 -22.30 -36.19
CA HIS A 952 11.41 -23.31 -36.32
C HIS A 952 10.46 -22.96 -37.49
N PRO A 953 10.90 -23.05 -38.74
CA PRO A 953 10.11 -22.64 -39.91
C PRO A 953 8.82 -23.45 -40.15
N LYS A 954 8.68 -24.60 -39.50
CA LYS A 954 7.47 -25.44 -39.51
C LYS A 954 6.64 -25.34 -38.24
N ALA A 955 7.05 -24.49 -37.26
CA ALA A 955 6.27 -24.31 -36.05
C ALA A 955 4.96 -23.56 -36.35
N LYS A 956 3.86 -24.07 -35.84
CA LYS A 956 2.56 -23.41 -35.95
C LYS A 956 2.59 -22.12 -35.13
N LEU A 957 2.35 -20.98 -35.79
CA LEU A 957 2.07 -19.72 -35.10
C LEU A 957 0.72 -19.86 -34.36
N SER A 958 0.76 -19.62 -33.06
CA SER A 958 -0.48 -19.46 -32.25
C SER A 958 -0.87 -17.99 -32.26
N VAL A 959 -2.13 -17.71 -32.51
CA VAL A 959 -2.65 -16.35 -32.51
C VAL A 959 -3.94 -16.31 -31.70
N ARG A 960 -4.02 -15.39 -30.78
CA ARG A 960 -5.19 -15.16 -29.94
C ARG A 960 -5.66 -13.71 -30.08
N LEU A 961 -6.95 -13.49 -29.94
CA LEU A 961 -7.52 -12.21 -29.60
C LEU A 961 -7.95 -12.31 -28.12
N VAL A 962 -7.35 -11.50 -27.29
CA VAL A 962 -7.67 -11.40 -25.88
C VAL A 962 -8.51 -10.14 -25.69
N ALA A 963 -9.71 -10.29 -25.16
CA ALA A 963 -10.47 -9.11 -24.75
C ALA A 963 -9.92 -8.61 -23.41
N PRO A 964 -10.01 -7.31 -23.08
CA PRO A 964 -9.62 -6.78 -21.79
C PRO A 964 -10.34 -7.46 -20.59
N GLU A 965 -11.44 -8.16 -20.84
CA GLU A 965 -12.21 -8.92 -19.86
C GLU A 965 -11.93 -10.45 -19.89
N GLY A 966 -10.73 -10.88 -20.27
CA GLY A 966 -10.23 -12.23 -19.98
C GLY A 966 -10.82 -13.43 -20.72
N LYS A 967 -11.59 -13.29 -21.82
CA LYS A 967 -12.08 -14.42 -22.59
C LYS A 967 -11.29 -14.65 -23.87
N ALA A 968 -10.29 -15.54 -23.83
CA ALA A 968 -9.50 -15.93 -25.00
C ALA A 968 -10.23 -16.91 -25.91
N LYS A 969 -10.42 -16.56 -27.19
CA LYS A 969 -10.80 -17.53 -28.25
C LYS A 969 -9.56 -17.98 -29.03
N LYS A 970 -9.18 -19.25 -28.93
CA LYS A 970 -8.15 -19.84 -29.79
C LYS A 970 -8.63 -19.90 -31.24
N VAL A 971 -7.84 -19.31 -32.13
CA VAL A 971 -8.07 -19.43 -33.58
C VAL A 971 -6.92 -20.25 -34.20
N LYS A 972 -7.24 -21.33 -34.90
CA LYS A 972 -6.27 -22.12 -35.67
C LYS A 972 -5.74 -21.30 -36.83
N VAL A 973 -4.42 -21.17 -36.93
CA VAL A 973 -3.75 -20.62 -38.12
C VAL A 973 -3.28 -21.76 -38.98
N SER A 974 -3.73 -21.79 -40.23
CA SER A 974 -3.28 -22.73 -41.26
C SER A 974 -2.05 -22.23 -42.01
#